data_9632c65b4dae8ba8c155b26ff4d045e4
#
_entry.id   9632c65b4dae8ba8c155b26ff4d045e4
#
_cell.length_a   1.000
_cell.length_b   1.000
_cell.length_c   1.000
_cell.angle_alpha   90.00
_cell.angle_beta   90.00
_cell.angle_gamma   90.00
#
_symmetry.space_group_name_H-M   'P 1'
#
loop_
_entity.id
_entity.type
_entity.pdbx_description
1 polymer ?
#
loop_
_entity_poly.entity_id
_entity_poly.type
_entity_poly.pdbx_seq_one_letter_code
_entity_poly.pdbx_strand_id
1 'polypeptide(L)'
;MIQSPDSEFENENDSQEEVIEVQENIIEALPEDKSLVVSEDVFPDSLLIVPLYDRPLFPKMLLPVIISEEKLEKVLLKELKGPLRYVGLVYSYEPEDDSHTNEPGITENLSKVGAVGKIVQASKHGNDPMHIIVQVMDRFEIIDIASEDPIIRAKVEYISETGEEKSEDELKAFSVSIINLIKELVQLNPLFKEELGLLMGRINLKDPATLADFAASMTTASGKELQEILETKSIKKRIEKALYLLRHELEVAKLQVKISQRVEDRMSQQQREFFLREQLKEIKKELGITKEGSESETDKYEARIKKLKLSEEAEERIDEELEKLRLIEPASPEYNVTRTYLDWLTILPWGIYSKDFFNIQRAARILNRDHYGLKDVKDRILELISVGIINGDLAGSIVLLVGPPGTGKTSVGQSIARALGRKYFRFSLGGMRDEAEIKGHRRTYIGALPGKFINAIKTCKTANPVIMLDEIDKIGASFHGDPASALLEVLDPEQNKDFLDHYLDVRFDLSKVLFICTANQTDTIPPALLDRMEVIRLSGYILEEKLEIARKHLLPKQLKIHGLKKTQFSLPKPVLREIIDGYAREAGVRSLENNLKKLLRKTARKFVEEEIDQVKISKDDLPDMLGRKAFAEESRYKKPKIGVITGLAYTSVGGATLFIEASNVEAKNPGFKQTGQLGDVMVESTEIAYTFIRSLGSNDEKIKNFFAQNFVHLHVPAGATPKDGPSAGITMACALQSLVAQEAVIPNLAMTGELTLTGLVMPIGGVKEKTIDRKSTRLNSSHVLNSY
;
A
#
# COMPACT_ATOMS: atom_id res chain seq x y z
N MET A 1 29.25 62.34 11.33
CA MET A 1 30.47 62.14 10.58
C MET A 1 30.48 60.74 10.03
N ILE A 2 30.53 60.69 8.67
CA ILE A 2 30.97 59.63 7.82
C ILE A 2 29.86 58.50 7.64
N GLN A 3 29.09 58.62 6.62
CA GLN A 3 29.13 58.28 5.20
C GLN A 3 28.76 56.76 4.98
N SER A 4 27.59 56.59 4.37
CA SER A 4 27.17 55.45 3.58
C SER A 4 28.03 55.29 2.31
N PRO A 5 28.05 54.10 1.71
CA PRO A 5 27.93 54.10 0.28
C PRO A 5 26.76 53.23 -0.18
N ASP A 6 26.06 53.82 -1.14
CA ASP A 6 25.12 53.21 -2.07
C ASP A 6 25.79 52.10 -2.85
N SER A 7 25.07 51.01 -3.11
CA SER A 7 25.30 50.13 -4.23
C SER A 7 24.00 49.72 -4.85
N GLU A 8 23.85 50.13 -6.05
CA GLU A 8 22.91 49.82 -7.10
C GLU A 8 22.60 48.32 -7.13
N PHE A 9 21.31 48.00 -7.09
CA PHE A 9 20.78 46.79 -7.67
C PHE A 9 19.88 47.18 -8.83
N GLU A 10 20.41 47.00 -10.02
CA GLU A 10 19.70 47.03 -11.28
C GLU A 10 18.53 46.06 -11.27
N ASN A 11 17.37 46.61 -11.59
CA ASN A 11 16.19 45.86 -11.99
C ASN A 11 16.38 45.37 -13.43
N GLU A 12 16.70 44.13 -13.64
CA GLU A 12 16.47 43.42 -14.88
C GLU A 12 15.42 42.36 -14.62
N ASN A 13 14.20 42.66 -14.96
CA ASN A 13 13.18 41.69 -15.33
C ASN A 13 12.06 42.36 -16.13
N ASP A 14 12.46 42.81 -17.33
CA ASP A 14 11.53 43.01 -18.44
C ASP A 14 11.30 41.63 -19.11
N SER A 15 10.38 40.85 -18.57
CA SER A 15 9.82 39.71 -19.26
C SER A 15 8.81 40.24 -20.27
N GLN A 16 9.27 40.45 -21.52
CA GLN A 16 8.39 40.75 -22.64
C GLN A 16 7.34 39.67 -22.82
N GLU A 17 6.08 40.06 -22.64
CA GLU A 17 4.90 39.31 -23.06
C GLU A 17 4.92 39.19 -24.59
N GLU A 18 5.30 38.03 -25.15
CA GLU A 18 5.02 37.72 -26.55
C GLU A 18 3.56 37.28 -26.66
N VAL A 19 2.66 38.22 -26.67
CA VAL A 19 1.28 38.00 -27.12
C VAL A 19 1.31 38.01 -28.64
N ILE A 20 1.23 36.84 -29.24
CA ILE A 20 1.03 36.74 -30.68
C ILE A 20 -0.45 36.97 -30.94
N GLU A 21 -0.88 38.21 -30.99
CA GLU A 21 -2.19 38.59 -31.48
C GLU A 21 -2.28 38.24 -32.98
N VAL A 22 -3.09 37.28 -33.26
CA VAL A 22 -3.43 36.97 -34.65
C VAL A 22 -4.54 37.95 -35.05
N GLN A 23 -4.17 39.01 -35.78
CA GLN A 23 -5.12 39.97 -36.29
C GLN A 23 -6.20 39.25 -37.12
N GLU A 24 -7.43 39.19 -36.59
CA GLU A 24 -8.63 38.98 -37.37
C GLU A 24 -8.81 40.22 -38.28
N ASN A 25 -8.92 40.01 -39.59
CA ASN A 25 -9.40 41.05 -40.47
C ASN A 25 -10.84 41.34 -40.09
N ILE A 26 -11.08 42.54 -39.48
CA ILE A 26 -12.39 43.10 -39.21
C ILE A 26 -13.07 43.26 -40.57
N ILE A 27 -14.10 42.44 -40.82
CA ILE A 27 -15.01 42.66 -41.93
C ILE A 27 -15.92 43.82 -41.50
N GLU A 28 -15.66 44.99 -42.06
CA GLU A 28 -16.65 46.11 -42.01
C GLU A 28 -17.98 45.65 -42.57
N ALA A 29 -19.07 45.99 -41.87
CA ALA A 29 -20.42 45.71 -42.30
C ALA A 29 -20.69 46.35 -43.65
N LEU A 30 -20.86 45.48 -44.70
CA LEU A 30 -21.36 45.87 -45.98
C LEU A 30 -22.86 45.63 -46.02
N PRO A 31 -23.63 46.48 -46.74
CA PRO A 31 -25.09 46.47 -46.76
C PRO A 31 -25.66 45.23 -47.52
N GLU A 32 -26.87 44.86 -47.10
CA GLU A 32 -27.69 43.80 -47.71
C GLU A 32 -27.76 43.94 -49.21
N ASP A 33 -27.29 43.00 -49.92
CA ASP A 33 -27.70 42.37 -51.14
C ASP A 33 -26.54 41.86 -52.00
N LYS A 34 -26.34 40.52 -51.99
CA LYS A 34 -26.00 39.65 -53.13
C LYS A 34 -25.49 38.33 -52.55
N SER A 35 -26.16 37.25 -52.99
CA SER A 35 -25.74 35.87 -52.74
C SER A 35 -24.27 35.66 -53.13
N LEU A 36 -23.39 35.56 -52.20
CA LEU A 36 -22.06 35.03 -52.32
C LEU A 36 -22.09 33.59 -51.81
N VAL A 37 -21.74 32.66 -52.68
CA VAL A 37 -21.47 31.28 -52.41
C VAL A 37 -20.40 31.24 -51.31
N VAL A 38 -20.75 30.74 -50.15
CA VAL A 38 -19.81 30.45 -49.07
C VAL A 38 -18.86 29.38 -49.66
N SER A 39 -17.58 29.69 -49.84
CA SER A 39 -16.59 28.71 -50.16
C SER A 39 -16.56 27.70 -49.00
N GLU A 40 -16.89 26.44 -49.26
CA GLU A 40 -16.67 25.35 -48.33
C GLU A 40 -15.18 25.39 -47.90
N ASP A 41 -14.92 25.46 -46.59
CA ASP A 41 -13.57 25.39 -46.04
C ASP A 41 -12.96 24.05 -46.50
N VAL A 42 -11.97 24.08 -47.36
CA VAL A 42 -11.27 22.87 -47.84
C VAL A 42 -10.32 22.46 -46.70
N PHE A 43 -10.69 21.44 -45.98
CA PHE A 43 -9.85 20.87 -44.94
C PHE A 43 -8.67 20.12 -45.52
N PRO A 44 -7.47 20.14 -44.86
CA PRO A 44 -6.28 19.42 -45.34
C PRO A 44 -6.43 17.90 -45.15
N ASP A 45 -5.93 17.11 -46.12
CA ASP A 45 -5.94 15.64 -46.09
C ASP A 45 -4.97 15.06 -45.02
N SER A 46 -4.08 15.87 -44.48
CA SER A 46 -3.12 15.50 -43.45
C SER A 46 -3.13 16.50 -42.29
N LEU A 47 -3.33 16.03 -41.10
CA LEU A 47 -3.42 16.83 -39.87
C LEU A 47 -2.28 16.53 -38.92
N LEU A 48 -1.86 17.56 -38.18
CA LEU A 48 -1.07 17.44 -37.01
C LEU A 48 -1.98 16.98 -35.86
N ILE A 49 -1.64 15.87 -35.20
CA ILE A 49 -2.46 15.29 -34.14
C ILE A 49 -2.05 15.85 -32.78
N VAL A 50 -3.01 16.37 -32.05
CA VAL A 50 -2.93 16.79 -30.66
C VAL A 50 -3.69 15.78 -29.80
N PRO A 51 -2.99 14.99 -28.99
CA PRO A 51 -3.64 14.02 -28.10
C PRO A 51 -4.36 14.74 -26.96
N LEU A 52 -5.57 14.31 -26.64
CA LEU A 52 -6.39 14.79 -25.55
C LEU A 52 -6.54 13.66 -24.54
N TYR A 53 -6.12 13.90 -23.30
CA TYR A 53 -6.13 12.85 -22.25
C TYR A 53 -7.37 12.90 -21.36
N ASP A 54 -8.01 14.05 -21.22
CA ASP A 54 -9.16 14.23 -20.36
C ASP A 54 -10.46 13.79 -21.05
N ARG A 55 -10.77 14.42 -22.16
CA ARG A 55 -12.03 14.20 -22.91
C ARG A 55 -11.93 14.57 -24.37
N PRO A 56 -12.67 13.91 -25.26
CA PRO A 56 -12.75 14.31 -26.65
C PRO A 56 -13.49 15.64 -26.80
N LEU A 57 -13.18 16.38 -27.87
CA LEU A 57 -13.85 17.62 -28.21
C LEU A 57 -14.81 17.39 -29.38
N PHE A 58 -16.00 18.04 -29.29
CA PHE A 58 -17.05 17.87 -30.26
C PHE A 58 -17.09 19.01 -31.30
N PRO A 59 -17.58 18.76 -32.54
CA PRO A 59 -17.72 19.76 -33.58
C PRO A 59 -18.57 20.98 -33.17
N LYS A 60 -18.30 22.10 -33.83
CA LYS A 60 -19.00 23.39 -33.68
C LYS A 60 -18.87 24.05 -32.29
N MET A 61 -17.84 23.68 -31.54
CA MET A 61 -17.52 24.27 -30.24
C MET A 61 -16.24 25.09 -30.29
N LEU A 62 -16.12 26.09 -29.43
CA LEU A 62 -14.93 26.89 -29.21
C LEU A 62 -14.43 26.60 -27.80
N LEU A 63 -13.26 25.97 -27.67
CA LEU A 63 -12.79 25.49 -26.39
C LEU A 63 -11.29 25.77 -26.19
N PRO A 64 -10.84 26.06 -24.97
CA PRO A 64 -9.44 26.16 -24.65
C PRO A 64 -8.81 24.76 -24.54
N VAL A 65 -7.61 24.59 -25.07
CA VAL A 65 -6.80 23.38 -24.98
C VAL A 65 -5.42 23.75 -24.44
N ILE A 66 -4.91 22.99 -23.49
CA ILE A 66 -3.61 23.20 -22.87
C ILE A 66 -2.62 22.22 -23.51
N ILE A 67 -1.51 22.73 -23.99
CA ILE A 67 -0.44 21.94 -24.60
C ILE A 67 0.71 21.88 -23.61
N SER A 68 0.96 20.71 -23.03
CA SER A 68 2.00 20.48 -22.02
C SER A 68 3.29 19.87 -22.61
N GLU A 69 3.23 19.32 -23.83
CA GLU A 69 4.39 18.70 -24.47
C GLU A 69 5.28 19.72 -25.19
N GLU A 70 6.49 19.88 -24.74
CA GLU A 70 7.47 20.86 -25.27
C GLU A 70 7.78 20.65 -26.77
N LYS A 71 7.76 19.40 -27.25
CA LYS A 71 7.98 19.09 -28.68
C LYS A 71 6.80 19.56 -29.53
N LEU A 72 5.59 19.27 -29.11
CA LEU A 72 4.35 19.67 -29.79
C LEU A 72 4.19 21.17 -29.83
N GLU A 73 4.53 21.85 -28.73
CA GLU A 73 4.51 23.29 -28.61
C GLU A 73 5.44 23.98 -29.63
N LYS A 74 6.69 23.53 -29.73
CA LYS A 74 7.69 24.11 -30.65
C LYS A 74 7.26 24.02 -32.12
N VAL A 75 6.57 22.93 -32.49
CA VAL A 75 6.09 22.77 -33.87
C VAL A 75 4.80 23.53 -34.10
N LEU A 76 3.89 23.57 -33.16
CA LEU A 76 2.68 24.40 -33.25
C LEU A 76 3.05 25.88 -33.43
N LEU A 77 3.99 26.42 -32.65
CA LEU A 77 4.48 27.79 -32.81
C LEU A 77 5.07 28.07 -34.20
N LYS A 78 5.68 27.07 -34.82
CA LYS A 78 6.22 27.18 -36.17
C LYS A 78 5.12 27.14 -37.23
N GLU A 79 4.12 26.28 -37.09
CA GLU A 79 3.00 26.12 -38.01
C GLU A 79 1.99 27.26 -37.94
N LEU A 80 1.80 27.86 -36.76
CA LEU A 80 0.97 29.06 -36.59
C LEU A 80 1.42 30.27 -37.38
N LYS A 81 2.67 30.30 -37.82
CA LYS A 81 3.22 31.33 -38.75
C LYS A 81 2.84 31.06 -40.20
N GLY A 82 2.26 29.89 -40.52
CA GLY A 82 1.81 29.47 -41.83
C GLY A 82 0.34 29.74 -42.14
N PRO A 83 -0.13 29.50 -43.38
CA PRO A 83 -1.52 29.77 -43.77
C PRO A 83 -2.53 28.73 -43.29
N LEU A 84 -2.09 27.53 -42.87
CA LEU A 84 -2.94 26.41 -42.47
C LEU A 84 -2.91 26.27 -40.93
N ARG A 85 -4.01 26.61 -40.27
CA ARG A 85 -4.15 26.63 -38.80
C ARG A 85 -5.04 25.48 -38.33
N TYR A 86 -5.03 24.34 -38.98
CA TYR A 86 -5.84 23.17 -38.63
C TYR A 86 -5.03 22.12 -37.91
N VAL A 87 -5.61 21.59 -36.83
CA VAL A 87 -5.04 20.49 -36.02
C VAL A 87 -6.09 19.40 -35.86
N GLY A 88 -5.64 18.17 -35.72
CA GLY A 88 -6.49 17.04 -35.41
C GLY A 88 -6.48 16.80 -33.89
N LEU A 89 -7.63 16.90 -33.26
CA LEU A 89 -7.84 16.68 -31.83
C LEU A 89 -8.34 15.25 -31.62
N VAL A 90 -7.54 14.41 -30.98
CA VAL A 90 -7.80 12.97 -30.85
C VAL A 90 -7.70 12.55 -29.39
N TYR A 91 -8.72 11.87 -28.89
CA TYR A 91 -8.71 11.32 -27.55
C TYR A 91 -7.72 10.15 -27.43
N SER A 92 -6.90 10.18 -26.38
CA SER A 92 -5.95 9.12 -26.03
C SER A 92 -6.38 8.42 -24.77
N TYR A 93 -6.47 7.08 -24.80
CA TYR A 93 -6.80 6.27 -23.66
C TYR A 93 -5.63 6.19 -22.70
N GLU A 94 -5.86 6.34 -21.39
CA GLU A 94 -4.86 6.00 -20.39
C GLU A 94 -4.67 4.48 -20.33
N PRO A 95 -3.42 3.99 -20.25
CA PRO A 95 -3.18 2.54 -20.09
C PRO A 95 -3.72 2.08 -18.72
N GLU A 96 -4.50 1.00 -18.69
CA GLU A 96 -5.15 0.43 -17.49
C GLU A 96 -4.18 -0.25 -16.50
N ASP A 97 -2.85 -0.30 -16.76
CA ASP A 97 -1.87 -1.01 -15.91
C ASP A 97 -0.63 -0.18 -15.59
N ASP A 98 -0.36 -0.04 -14.28
CA ASP A 98 0.89 0.47 -13.67
C ASP A 98 2.12 -0.44 -13.86
N SER A 99 2.15 -1.30 -14.87
CA SER A 99 3.30 -2.16 -15.13
C SER A 99 4.32 -1.45 -16.01
N HIS A 100 5.30 -0.85 -15.37
CA HIS A 100 6.53 -0.34 -15.97
C HIS A 100 7.32 -1.43 -16.70
N THR A 101 6.95 -1.74 -17.93
CA THR A 101 7.87 -2.36 -18.90
C THR A 101 7.34 -2.14 -20.32
N ASN A 102 8.06 -1.33 -21.08
CA ASN A 102 7.82 -0.88 -22.44
C ASN A 102 6.69 0.14 -22.56
N GLU A 103 7.04 1.42 -22.69
CA GLU A 103 6.11 2.47 -23.12
C GLU A 103 5.47 2.03 -24.43
N PRO A 104 4.15 1.74 -24.49
CA PRO A 104 3.47 1.61 -25.77
C PRO A 104 3.60 2.96 -26.47
N GLY A 105 3.94 2.97 -27.74
CA GLY A 105 4.04 4.21 -28.50
C GLY A 105 2.74 5.00 -28.36
N ILE A 106 2.81 6.31 -28.22
CA ILE A 106 1.61 7.21 -28.06
C ILE A 106 0.53 6.89 -29.10
N THR A 107 0.92 6.36 -30.26
CA THR A 107 0.06 5.97 -31.36
C THR A 107 -0.84 4.76 -31.10
N GLU A 108 -0.47 3.84 -30.20
CA GLU A 108 -1.28 2.64 -29.91
C GLU A 108 -2.52 2.95 -29.06
N ASN A 109 -2.50 4.04 -28.32
CA ASN A 109 -3.58 4.45 -27.43
C ASN A 109 -4.50 5.54 -28.02
N LEU A 110 -4.24 6.00 -29.26
CA LEU A 110 -5.06 7.01 -29.91
C LEU A 110 -6.36 6.42 -30.45
N SER A 111 -7.46 7.15 -30.26
CA SER A 111 -8.75 6.82 -30.89
C SER A 111 -8.66 7.00 -32.40
N LYS A 112 -9.42 6.19 -33.14
CA LYS A 112 -9.44 6.29 -34.61
C LYS A 112 -10.17 7.49 -35.15
N VAL A 113 -11.13 8.00 -34.39
CA VAL A 113 -11.96 9.15 -34.74
C VAL A 113 -11.57 10.33 -33.88
N GLY A 114 -11.32 11.46 -34.51
CA GLY A 114 -11.06 12.73 -33.88
C GLY A 114 -11.87 13.87 -34.45
N ALA A 115 -11.61 15.09 -34.02
CA ALA A 115 -12.24 16.29 -34.55
C ALA A 115 -11.18 17.27 -35.08
N VAL A 116 -11.41 17.86 -36.27
CA VAL A 116 -10.55 18.90 -36.79
C VAL A 116 -10.84 20.22 -36.12
N GLY A 117 -9.80 20.84 -35.63
CA GLY A 117 -9.87 22.15 -34.97
C GLY A 117 -9.08 23.22 -35.72
N LYS A 118 -9.65 24.41 -35.82
CA LYS A 118 -8.96 25.63 -36.29
C LYS A 118 -8.49 26.42 -35.09
N ILE A 119 -7.18 26.68 -35.01
CA ILE A 119 -6.62 27.48 -33.92
C ILE A 119 -6.97 28.96 -34.16
N VAL A 120 -7.73 29.53 -33.25
CA VAL A 120 -8.17 30.93 -33.30
C VAL A 120 -7.19 31.84 -32.58
N GLN A 121 -6.72 31.41 -31.41
CA GLN A 121 -5.80 32.15 -30.56
C GLN A 121 -4.82 31.21 -29.87
N ALA A 122 -3.59 31.67 -29.71
CA ALA A 122 -2.58 30.96 -28.94
C ALA A 122 -1.86 31.95 -28.01
N SER A 123 -1.66 31.57 -26.76
CA SER A 123 -0.97 32.37 -25.75
C SER A 123 0.00 31.53 -24.95
N LYS A 124 1.16 32.09 -24.62
CA LYS A 124 2.18 31.48 -23.76
C LYS A 124 2.75 32.53 -22.83
N HIS A 125 2.86 32.21 -21.54
CA HIS A 125 3.49 33.09 -20.53
C HIS A 125 4.73 32.36 -19.96
N GLY A 126 5.90 32.85 -20.34
CA GLY A 126 7.17 32.36 -19.81
C GLY A 126 7.37 30.87 -19.95
N ASN A 127 7.41 30.14 -18.82
CA ASN A 127 7.62 28.70 -18.74
C ASN A 127 6.31 27.90 -18.56
N ASP A 128 5.16 28.58 -18.59
CA ASP A 128 3.87 27.91 -18.45
C ASP A 128 3.49 27.14 -19.71
N PRO A 129 2.60 26.13 -19.61
CA PRO A 129 2.07 25.41 -20.75
C PRO A 129 1.40 26.36 -21.76
N MET A 130 1.50 26.04 -23.04
CA MET A 130 0.87 26.83 -24.10
C MET A 130 -0.65 26.64 -24.07
N HIS A 131 -1.39 27.73 -24.04
CA HIS A 131 -2.86 27.75 -24.13
C HIS A 131 -3.28 28.09 -25.53
N ILE A 132 -4.11 27.23 -26.14
CA ILE A 132 -4.67 27.52 -27.45
C ILE A 132 -6.21 27.53 -27.36
N ILE A 133 -6.85 28.42 -28.08
CA ILE A 133 -8.31 28.42 -28.26
C ILE A 133 -8.58 27.83 -29.64
N VAL A 134 -9.30 26.73 -29.66
CA VAL A 134 -9.56 25.97 -30.87
C VAL A 134 -11.06 25.98 -31.18
N GLN A 135 -11.39 26.35 -32.42
CA GLN A 135 -12.72 26.18 -32.98
C GLN A 135 -12.79 24.79 -33.62
N VAL A 136 -13.52 23.91 -33.02
CA VAL A 136 -13.71 22.54 -33.55
C VAL A 136 -14.70 22.59 -34.68
N MET A 137 -14.31 22.07 -35.85
CA MET A 137 -15.08 22.21 -37.09
C MET A 137 -15.88 20.96 -37.45
N ASP A 138 -15.21 19.83 -37.68
CA ASP A 138 -15.84 18.61 -38.16
C ASP A 138 -15.13 17.36 -37.62
N ARG A 139 -15.68 16.17 -37.90
CA ARG A 139 -15.10 14.87 -37.51
C ARG A 139 -14.26 14.29 -38.61
N PHE A 140 -13.20 13.57 -38.26
CA PHE A 140 -12.40 12.79 -39.18
C PHE A 140 -12.09 11.41 -38.62
N GLU A 141 -11.76 10.48 -39.49
CA GLU A 141 -11.22 9.16 -39.18
C GLU A 141 -9.75 9.09 -39.62
N ILE A 142 -8.87 8.58 -38.76
CA ILE A 142 -7.46 8.37 -39.10
C ILE A 142 -7.36 7.16 -40.03
N ILE A 143 -6.83 7.36 -41.24
CA ILE A 143 -6.58 6.29 -42.21
C ILE A 143 -5.18 5.71 -42.03
N ASP A 144 -4.17 6.56 -41.88
CA ASP A 144 -2.79 6.16 -41.79
C ASP A 144 -1.96 7.19 -41.02
N ILE A 145 -0.94 6.74 -40.30
CA ILE A 145 -0.03 7.62 -39.56
C ILE A 145 1.19 7.89 -40.44
N ALA A 146 1.28 9.11 -40.95
CA ALA A 146 2.33 9.51 -41.89
C ALA A 146 3.69 9.75 -41.21
N SER A 147 3.73 10.14 -39.92
CA SER A 147 4.95 10.38 -39.13
C SER A 147 4.63 10.31 -37.63
N GLU A 148 5.55 9.73 -36.86
CA GLU A 148 5.45 9.67 -35.38
C GLU A 148 6.49 10.54 -34.67
N ASP A 149 7.62 10.84 -35.28
CA ASP A 149 8.69 11.65 -34.71
C ASP A 149 9.01 12.83 -35.68
N PRO A 150 9.13 14.09 -35.18
CA PRO A 150 9.05 14.52 -33.79
C PRO A 150 7.61 14.68 -33.25
N ILE A 151 6.58 14.56 -34.11
CA ILE A 151 5.16 14.72 -33.77
C ILE A 151 4.31 13.87 -34.69
N ILE A 152 3.17 13.43 -34.17
CA ILE A 152 2.23 12.59 -34.93
C ILE A 152 1.53 13.42 -35.99
N ARG A 153 1.73 13.00 -37.26
CA ARG A 153 0.93 13.46 -38.41
C ARG A 153 0.15 12.30 -38.97
N ALA A 154 -1.15 12.48 -39.16
CA ALA A 154 -2.01 11.46 -39.71
C ALA A 154 -2.69 11.92 -40.99
N LYS A 155 -2.86 10.98 -41.94
CA LYS A 155 -3.72 11.13 -43.06
C LYS A 155 -5.15 10.82 -42.64
N VAL A 156 -6.07 11.70 -42.93
CA VAL A 156 -7.43 11.66 -42.41
C VAL A 156 -8.47 11.66 -43.53
N GLU A 157 -9.63 11.09 -43.25
CA GLU A 157 -10.83 11.16 -44.08
C GLU A 157 -11.96 11.77 -43.26
N TYR A 158 -12.61 12.79 -43.77
CA TYR A 158 -13.68 13.48 -43.09
C TYR A 158 -14.97 12.69 -43.13
N ILE A 159 -15.64 12.59 -41.97
CA ILE A 159 -16.81 11.74 -41.81
C ILE A 159 -18.05 12.52 -42.22
N SER A 160 -18.68 12.09 -43.33
CA SER A 160 -19.99 12.61 -43.74
C SER A 160 -21.10 12.05 -42.82
N GLU A 161 -21.91 12.90 -42.28
CA GLU A 161 -23.04 12.48 -41.45
C GLU A 161 -24.10 11.76 -42.30
N THR A 162 -24.41 10.51 -41.99
CA THR A 162 -25.46 9.75 -42.68
C THR A 162 -26.83 10.08 -42.07
N GLY A 163 -27.56 10.93 -42.76
CA GLY A 163 -28.99 11.13 -42.50
C GLY A 163 -29.80 9.95 -43.05
N GLU A 164 -30.28 9.07 -42.17
CA GLU A 164 -31.32 8.11 -42.55
C GLU A 164 -32.65 8.85 -42.74
N GLU A 165 -33.18 8.87 -43.96
CA GLU A 165 -34.33 9.69 -44.43
C GLU A 165 -35.68 9.35 -43.80
N LYS A 166 -35.83 8.67 -42.69
CA LYS A 166 -37.13 8.17 -42.21
C LYS A 166 -37.51 8.49 -40.79
N SER A 167 -37.26 9.67 -40.25
CA SER A 167 -38.01 10.12 -39.02
C SER A 167 -37.68 11.55 -38.60
N GLU A 168 -37.94 12.53 -39.42
CA GLU A 168 -37.77 13.95 -39.01
C GLU A 168 -38.55 14.29 -37.71
N ASP A 169 -39.74 13.68 -37.55
CA ASP A 169 -40.56 13.91 -36.37
C ASP A 169 -39.98 13.23 -35.09
N GLU A 170 -39.34 12.06 -35.20
CA GLU A 170 -38.65 11.43 -34.09
C GLU A 170 -37.41 12.24 -33.63
N LEU A 171 -36.60 12.71 -34.60
CA LEU A 171 -35.46 13.56 -34.33
C LEU A 171 -35.86 14.87 -33.67
N LYS A 172 -36.97 15.50 -34.11
CA LYS A 172 -37.54 16.68 -33.45
C LYS A 172 -38.00 16.39 -32.02
N ALA A 173 -38.66 15.25 -31.79
CA ALA A 173 -39.08 14.86 -30.45
C ALA A 173 -37.88 14.63 -29.48
N PHE A 174 -36.84 13.98 -29.94
CA PHE A 174 -35.60 13.77 -29.19
C PHE A 174 -34.88 15.11 -28.88
N SER A 175 -34.81 16.01 -29.89
CA SER A 175 -34.21 17.34 -29.69
C SER A 175 -34.97 18.15 -28.63
N VAL A 176 -36.30 18.12 -28.63
CA VAL A 176 -37.11 18.75 -27.59
C VAL A 176 -36.83 18.14 -26.21
N SER A 177 -36.64 16.82 -26.15
CA SER A 177 -36.29 16.12 -24.90
C SER A 177 -34.94 16.55 -24.37
N ILE A 178 -33.90 16.66 -25.21
CA ILE A 178 -32.60 17.18 -24.83
C ILE A 178 -32.71 18.61 -24.28
N ILE A 179 -33.39 19.50 -24.99
CA ILE A 179 -33.55 20.89 -24.58
C ILE A 179 -34.25 20.99 -23.21
N ASN A 180 -35.24 20.15 -22.96
CA ASN A 180 -35.93 20.13 -21.66
C ASN A 180 -35.04 19.65 -20.54
N LEU A 181 -34.24 18.59 -20.76
CA LEU A 181 -33.29 18.08 -19.78
C LEU A 181 -32.17 19.08 -19.49
N ILE A 182 -31.64 19.76 -20.50
CA ILE A 182 -30.65 20.84 -20.32
C ILE A 182 -31.28 21.98 -19.48
N LYS A 183 -32.50 22.40 -19.76
CA LYS A 183 -33.18 23.43 -18.95
C LYS A 183 -33.32 23.01 -17.49
N GLU A 184 -33.68 21.77 -17.25
CA GLU A 184 -33.83 21.23 -15.88
C GLU A 184 -32.45 21.16 -15.17
N LEU A 185 -31.38 20.75 -15.87
CA LEU A 185 -30.03 20.69 -15.35
C LEU A 185 -29.48 22.07 -14.95
N VAL A 186 -29.72 23.08 -15.81
CA VAL A 186 -29.35 24.48 -15.55
C VAL A 186 -30.07 25.07 -14.34
N GLN A 187 -31.30 24.67 -14.08
CA GLN A 187 -32.02 25.11 -12.89
C GLN A 187 -31.43 24.56 -11.60
N LEU A 188 -30.83 23.36 -11.67
CA LEU A 188 -30.23 22.69 -10.51
C LEU A 188 -28.80 23.13 -10.24
N ASN A 189 -28.05 23.58 -11.26
CA ASN A 189 -26.64 23.98 -11.11
C ASN A 189 -26.41 25.35 -11.77
N PRO A 190 -26.24 26.44 -10.98
CA PRO A 190 -26.03 27.80 -11.50
C PRO A 190 -24.80 27.97 -12.37
N LEU A 191 -23.73 27.13 -12.20
CA LEU A 191 -22.52 27.21 -13.01
C LEU A 191 -22.81 26.94 -14.49
N PHE A 192 -23.67 25.99 -14.80
CA PHE A 192 -24.11 25.75 -16.18
C PHE A 192 -24.85 26.93 -16.83
N LYS A 193 -25.37 27.86 -16.03
CA LYS A 193 -26.06 29.06 -16.56
C LYS A 193 -25.11 30.05 -17.19
N GLU A 194 -23.90 30.21 -16.62
CA GLU A 194 -22.84 31.08 -17.15
C GLU A 194 -22.23 30.48 -18.43
N GLU A 195 -21.90 29.20 -18.42
CA GLU A 195 -21.37 28.48 -19.59
C GLU A 195 -22.37 28.48 -20.76
N LEU A 196 -23.63 28.25 -20.48
CA LEU A 196 -24.72 28.34 -21.50
C LEU A 196 -24.81 29.72 -22.09
N GLY A 197 -24.70 30.77 -21.31
CA GLY A 197 -24.77 32.15 -21.78
C GLY A 197 -23.70 32.49 -22.82
N LEU A 198 -22.49 31.93 -22.64
CA LEU A 198 -21.38 32.12 -23.58
C LEU A 198 -21.52 31.29 -24.86
N LEU A 199 -22.16 30.15 -24.80
CA LEU A 199 -22.26 29.19 -25.91
C LEU A 199 -23.53 29.31 -26.72
N MET A 200 -24.67 29.67 -26.12
CA MET A 200 -25.98 29.76 -26.80
C MET A 200 -26.07 30.79 -27.94
N GLY A 201 -25.17 31.77 -27.98
CA GLY A 201 -25.14 32.77 -29.06
C GLY A 201 -24.54 32.27 -30.37
N ARG A 202 -23.86 31.12 -30.36
CA ARG A 202 -23.08 30.61 -31.51
C ARG A 202 -23.49 29.21 -32.00
N ILE A 203 -24.33 28.47 -31.28
CA ILE A 203 -24.74 27.10 -31.59
C ILE A 203 -26.15 27.11 -32.21
N ASN A 204 -26.26 26.44 -33.37
CA ASN A 204 -27.58 26.25 -34.04
C ASN A 204 -28.34 25.10 -33.35
N LEU A 205 -29.12 25.44 -32.31
CA LEU A 205 -29.96 24.51 -31.54
C LEU A 205 -31.05 23.82 -32.38
N LYS A 206 -31.22 24.19 -33.63
CA LYS A 206 -32.17 23.55 -34.55
C LYS A 206 -31.61 22.33 -35.24
N ASP A 207 -30.28 22.16 -35.22
CA ASP A 207 -29.58 21.02 -35.79
C ASP A 207 -29.46 19.89 -34.73
N PRO A 208 -30.14 18.73 -34.96
CA PRO A 208 -30.16 17.64 -34.00
C PRO A 208 -28.77 17.05 -33.70
N ALA A 209 -27.86 17.04 -34.68
CA ALA A 209 -26.52 16.53 -34.51
C ALA A 209 -25.69 17.43 -33.57
N THR A 210 -25.72 18.73 -33.85
CA THR A 210 -25.04 19.73 -32.98
C THR A 210 -25.59 19.73 -31.55
N LEU A 211 -26.91 19.54 -31.41
CA LEU A 211 -27.57 19.51 -30.11
C LEU A 211 -27.16 18.27 -29.29
N ALA A 212 -26.99 17.10 -29.95
CA ALA A 212 -26.54 15.90 -29.27
C ALA A 212 -25.09 16.03 -28.79
N ASP A 213 -24.22 16.59 -29.62
CA ASP A 213 -22.83 16.84 -29.29
C ASP A 213 -22.67 17.83 -28.11
N PHE A 214 -23.45 18.88 -28.14
CA PHE A 214 -23.52 19.87 -27.07
C PHE A 214 -24.03 19.24 -25.76
N ALA A 215 -25.09 18.45 -25.83
CA ALA A 215 -25.65 17.76 -24.68
C ALA A 215 -24.60 16.79 -24.04
N ALA A 216 -23.85 16.06 -24.87
CA ALA A 216 -22.80 15.18 -24.39
C ALA A 216 -21.67 15.96 -23.70
N SER A 217 -21.26 17.08 -24.27
CA SER A 217 -20.17 17.92 -23.70
C SER A 217 -20.51 18.50 -22.31
N MET A 218 -21.79 18.69 -22.00
CA MET A 218 -22.27 19.21 -20.72
C MET A 218 -22.32 18.17 -19.60
N THR A 219 -22.03 16.90 -19.88
CA THR A 219 -22.06 15.83 -18.88
C THR A 219 -20.67 15.59 -18.26
N THR A 220 -20.64 15.04 -17.05
CA THR A 220 -19.42 14.59 -16.37
C THR A 220 -19.03 13.16 -16.74
N ALA A 221 -19.55 12.64 -17.86
CA ALA A 221 -19.24 11.32 -18.36
C ALA A 221 -17.75 11.13 -18.66
N SER A 222 -17.26 9.91 -18.56
CA SER A 222 -15.86 9.57 -18.83
C SER A 222 -15.47 9.87 -20.29
N GLY A 223 -14.18 10.16 -20.52
CA GLY A 223 -13.65 10.38 -21.87
C GLY A 223 -13.98 9.23 -22.83
N LYS A 224 -14.03 8.00 -22.34
CA LYS A 224 -14.37 6.79 -23.09
C LYS A 224 -15.84 6.80 -23.58
N GLU A 225 -16.77 7.16 -22.72
CA GLU A 225 -18.19 7.27 -23.06
C GLU A 225 -18.47 8.42 -24.03
N LEU A 226 -17.76 9.53 -23.84
CA LEU A 226 -17.85 10.68 -24.75
C LEU A 226 -17.24 10.36 -26.12
N GLN A 227 -16.14 9.60 -26.16
CA GLN A 227 -15.52 9.14 -27.40
C GLN A 227 -16.45 8.21 -28.21
N GLU A 228 -17.18 7.33 -27.53
CA GLU A 228 -18.21 6.51 -28.20
C GLU A 228 -19.30 7.35 -28.89
N ILE A 229 -19.62 8.53 -28.34
CA ILE A 229 -20.56 9.45 -28.97
C ILE A 229 -19.92 10.12 -30.19
N LEU A 230 -18.67 10.54 -30.09
CA LEU A 230 -17.92 11.16 -31.17
C LEU A 230 -17.78 10.20 -32.37
N GLU A 231 -17.55 8.91 -32.14
CA GLU A 231 -17.41 7.85 -33.15
C GLU A 231 -18.73 7.44 -33.79
N THR A 232 -19.87 7.78 -33.18
CA THR A 232 -21.19 7.35 -33.69
C THR A 232 -21.58 8.15 -34.92
N LYS A 233 -21.56 7.54 -36.13
CA LYS A 233 -21.89 8.15 -37.42
C LYS A 233 -23.41 8.42 -37.57
N SER A 234 -24.29 7.59 -36.98
CA SER A 234 -25.75 7.75 -37.05
C SER A 234 -26.22 8.81 -36.05
N ILE A 235 -26.89 9.86 -36.56
CA ILE A 235 -27.41 10.97 -35.74
C ILE A 235 -28.40 10.45 -34.69
N LYS A 236 -29.29 9.53 -35.03
CA LYS A 236 -30.28 8.96 -34.12
C LYS A 236 -29.63 8.27 -32.93
N LYS A 237 -28.67 7.39 -33.17
CA LYS A 237 -27.94 6.67 -32.10
C LYS A 237 -27.12 7.62 -31.24
N ARG A 238 -26.58 8.68 -31.83
CA ARG A 238 -25.82 9.71 -31.13
C ARG A 238 -26.72 10.46 -30.13
N ILE A 239 -27.90 10.86 -30.59
CA ILE A 239 -28.92 11.53 -29.74
C ILE A 239 -29.35 10.59 -28.59
N GLU A 240 -29.62 9.32 -28.86
CA GLU A 240 -29.99 8.34 -27.83
C GLU A 240 -28.93 8.20 -26.75
N LYS A 241 -27.64 8.09 -27.13
CA LYS A 241 -26.50 8.03 -26.20
C LYS A 241 -26.38 9.34 -25.41
N ALA A 242 -26.47 10.49 -26.07
CA ALA A 242 -26.40 11.78 -25.38
C ALA A 242 -27.54 11.98 -24.40
N LEU A 243 -28.78 11.57 -24.73
CA LEU A 243 -29.90 11.56 -23.83
C LEU A 243 -29.72 10.68 -22.61
N TYR A 244 -29.09 9.50 -22.78
CA TYR A 244 -28.78 8.62 -21.67
C TYR A 244 -27.82 9.28 -20.67
N LEU A 245 -26.71 9.83 -21.17
CA LEU A 245 -25.74 10.53 -20.31
C LEU A 245 -26.36 11.75 -19.64
N LEU A 246 -27.14 12.55 -20.36
CA LEU A 246 -27.76 13.75 -19.81
C LEU A 246 -28.79 13.42 -18.70
N ARG A 247 -29.53 12.31 -18.84
CA ARG A 247 -30.43 11.83 -17.77
C ARG A 247 -29.66 11.39 -16.52
N HIS A 248 -28.57 10.70 -16.71
CA HIS A 248 -27.71 10.30 -15.61
C HIS A 248 -27.15 11.53 -14.87
N GLU A 249 -26.66 12.51 -15.60
CA GLU A 249 -26.18 13.78 -15.05
C GLU A 249 -27.25 14.52 -14.24
N LEU A 250 -28.48 14.54 -14.74
CA LEU A 250 -29.61 15.15 -14.05
C LEU A 250 -29.92 14.42 -12.71
N GLU A 251 -29.84 13.10 -12.67
CA GLU A 251 -30.01 12.33 -11.44
C GLU A 251 -28.92 12.66 -10.41
N VAL A 252 -27.67 12.73 -10.85
CA VAL A 252 -26.54 13.13 -10.00
C VAL A 252 -26.74 14.54 -9.46
N ALA A 253 -27.11 15.50 -10.30
CA ALA A 253 -27.38 16.87 -9.88
C ALA A 253 -28.54 16.96 -8.85
N LYS A 254 -29.62 16.20 -9.04
CA LYS A 254 -30.73 16.10 -8.06
C LYS A 254 -30.25 15.52 -6.71
N LEU A 255 -29.35 14.54 -6.73
CA LEU A 255 -28.78 13.98 -5.51
C LEU A 255 -27.85 14.99 -4.80
N GLN A 256 -27.04 15.74 -5.54
CA GLN A 256 -26.19 16.79 -5.00
C GLN A 256 -27.00 17.88 -4.29
N VAL A 257 -28.08 18.36 -4.91
CA VAL A 257 -29.00 19.35 -4.29
C VAL A 257 -29.60 18.79 -3.00
N LYS A 258 -30.05 17.53 -2.99
CA LYS A 258 -30.59 16.89 -1.78
C LYS A 258 -29.55 16.78 -0.67
N ILE A 259 -28.33 16.47 -1.01
CA ILE A 259 -27.22 16.37 -0.04
C ILE A 259 -26.91 17.76 0.52
N SER A 260 -26.79 18.78 -0.35
CA SER A 260 -26.52 20.16 0.07
C SER A 260 -27.62 20.69 0.99
N GLN A 261 -28.90 20.46 0.66
CA GLN A 261 -30.03 20.83 1.53
C GLN A 261 -29.94 20.14 2.90
N ARG A 262 -29.63 18.85 2.95
CA ARG A 262 -29.43 18.14 4.23
C ARG A 262 -28.28 18.67 5.06
N VAL A 263 -27.18 19.10 4.41
CA VAL A 263 -26.05 19.72 5.08
C VAL A 263 -26.42 21.09 5.62
N GLU A 264 -27.14 21.89 4.82
CA GLU A 264 -27.64 23.23 5.20
C GLU A 264 -28.64 23.16 6.36
N ASP A 265 -29.56 22.20 6.33
CA ASP A 265 -30.51 21.95 7.43
C ASP A 265 -29.76 21.56 8.73
N ARG A 266 -28.73 20.73 8.64
CA ARG A 266 -27.88 20.36 9.80
C ARG A 266 -27.09 21.55 10.33
N MET A 267 -26.50 22.37 9.45
CA MET A 267 -25.82 23.60 9.84
C MET A 267 -26.76 24.61 10.49
N SER A 268 -27.96 24.76 9.94
CA SER A 268 -29.01 25.62 10.53
C SER A 268 -29.46 25.13 11.90
N GLN A 269 -29.60 23.81 12.09
CA GLN A 269 -29.90 23.25 13.40
C GLN A 269 -28.75 23.47 14.40
N GLN A 270 -27.50 23.31 14.00
CA GLN A 270 -26.35 23.57 14.85
C GLN A 270 -26.20 25.06 15.21
N GLN A 271 -26.44 25.97 14.28
CA GLN A 271 -26.45 27.39 14.57
C GLN A 271 -27.59 27.79 15.51
N ARG A 272 -28.76 27.19 15.34
CA ARG A 272 -29.91 27.41 16.26
C ARG A 272 -29.65 26.85 17.65
N GLU A 273 -29.04 25.66 17.73
CA GLU A 273 -28.64 25.06 19.01
C GLU A 273 -27.53 25.88 19.70
N PHE A 274 -26.58 26.41 18.94
CA PHE A 274 -25.57 27.33 19.44
C PHE A 274 -26.21 28.62 19.96
N PHE A 275 -27.11 29.22 19.20
CA PHE A 275 -27.80 30.45 19.61
C PHE A 275 -28.66 30.24 20.88
N LEU A 276 -29.36 29.12 20.96
CA LEU A 276 -30.11 28.74 22.16
C LEU A 276 -29.21 28.48 23.37
N ARG A 277 -28.02 27.91 23.17
CA ARG A 277 -27.02 27.71 24.23
C ARG A 277 -26.44 29.03 24.69
N GLU A 278 -26.18 29.99 23.80
CA GLU A 278 -25.74 31.34 24.17
C GLU A 278 -26.82 32.12 24.91
N GLN A 279 -28.07 32.07 24.47
CA GLN A 279 -29.18 32.65 25.21
C GLN A 279 -29.33 32.04 26.60
N LEU A 280 -29.21 30.73 26.73
CA LEU A 280 -29.26 30.02 28.03
C LEU A 280 -28.10 30.40 28.93
N LYS A 281 -26.92 30.67 28.36
CA LYS A 281 -25.74 31.15 29.07
C LYS A 281 -25.92 32.59 29.59
N GLU A 282 -26.48 33.49 28.77
CA GLU A 282 -26.76 34.88 29.16
C GLU A 282 -27.84 34.93 30.24
N ILE A 283 -28.94 34.15 30.08
CA ILE A 283 -29.97 34.01 31.09
C ILE A 283 -29.38 33.45 32.43
N LYS A 284 -28.49 32.47 32.35
CA LYS A 284 -27.79 31.96 33.58
C LYS A 284 -26.91 33.02 34.19
N LYS A 285 -26.27 33.88 33.42
CA LYS A 285 -25.44 35.00 33.86
C LYS A 285 -26.30 36.06 34.55
N GLU A 286 -27.43 36.46 33.97
CA GLU A 286 -28.37 37.41 34.59
C GLU A 286 -29.01 36.86 35.89
N LEU A 287 -29.27 35.57 35.95
CA LEU A 287 -29.80 34.92 37.15
C LEU A 287 -28.73 34.67 38.24
N GLY A 288 -27.49 35.12 38.04
CA GLY A 288 -26.41 34.92 39.03
C GLY A 288 -25.99 33.46 39.22
N ILE A 289 -26.42 32.52 38.33
CA ILE A 289 -26.14 31.08 38.38
C ILE A 289 -24.81 30.75 37.74
N THR A 290 -24.19 31.66 37.02
CA THR A 290 -22.86 31.53 36.41
C THR A 290 -21.88 32.53 37.04
N LYS A 291 -21.32 32.15 38.14
CA LYS A 291 -19.91 32.40 38.39
C LYS A 291 -19.24 31.24 37.65
N GLU A 292 -18.18 31.55 36.78
CA GLU A 292 -17.23 30.50 36.50
C GLU A 292 -17.36 29.70 35.17
N GLY A 293 -17.11 30.39 34.07
CA GLY A 293 -16.67 29.67 32.87
C GLY A 293 -15.15 29.44 32.88
N SER A 294 -14.37 30.48 33.08
CA SER A 294 -12.91 30.41 33.04
C SER A 294 -12.27 30.00 34.37
N GLU A 295 -12.80 30.49 35.51
CA GLU A 295 -12.28 30.10 36.86
C GLU A 295 -12.49 28.61 37.14
N SER A 296 -13.60 28.00 36.70
CA SER A 296 -13.86 26.56 36.91
C SER A 296 -13.02 25.65 36.01
N GLU A 297 -12.57 26.11 34.82
CA GLU A 297 -11.70 25.32 33.97
C GLU A 297 -10.22 25.37 34.44
N THR A 298 -9.74 26.55 34.85
CA THR A 298 -8.40 26.68 35.44
C THR A 298 -8.27 25.88 36.70
N ASP A 299 -9.28 25.89 37.60
CA ASP A 299 -9.30 25.10 38.83
C ASP A 299 -9.20 23.57 38.51
N LYS A 300 -9.80 23.12 37.43
CA LYS A 300 -9.67 21.72 37.00
C LYS A 300 -8.24 21.38 36.56
N TYR A 301 -7.57 22.28 35.85
CA TYR A 301 -6.18 22.09 35.45
C TYR A 301 -5.27 22.10 36.69
N GLU A 302 -5.41 23.06 37.58
CA GLU A 302 -4.64 23.13 38.82
C GLU A 302 -4.83 21.86 39.68
N ALA A 303 -6.05 21.34 39.80
CA ALA A 303 -6.32 20.09 40.49
C ALA A 303 -5.68 18.85 39.83
N ARG A 304 -5.49 18.87 38.52
CA ARG A 304 -4.74 17.82 37.81
C ARG A 304 -3.25 17.96 38.04
N ILE A 305 -2.71 19.17 37.88
CA ILE A 305 -1.29 19.51 38.06
C ILE A 305 -0.77 19.10 39.44
N LYS A 306 -1.51 19.36 40.48
CA LYS A 306 -1.15 18.96 41.88
C LYS A 306 -0.88 17.46 42.04
N LYS A 307 -1.34 16.62 41.13
CA LYS A 307 -1.13 15.15 41.15
C LYS A 307 0.05 14.69 40.29
N LEU A 308 0.65 15.59 39.53
CA LEU A 308 1.72 15.31 38.61
C LEU A 308 3.06 15.72 39.21
N LYS A 309 4.14 15.11 38.74
CA LYS A 309 5.51 15.52 39.01
C LYS A 309 6.08 16.07 37.70
N LEU A 310 5.84 17.34 37.48
CA LEU A 310 6.28 18.04 36.26
C LEU A 310 7.80 18.22 36.27
N SER A 311 8.39 18.33 35.08
CA SER A 311 9.73 18.91 34.90
C SER A 311 9.62 20.44 34.97
N GLU A 312 10.74 21.13 35.26
CA GLU A 312 10.77 22.60 35.29
C GLU A 312 10.24 23.22 33.97
N GLU A 313 10.66 22.70 32.84
CA GLU A 313 10.19 23.11 31.50
C GLU A 313 8.68 22.91 31.30
N ALA A 314 8.13 21.79 31.80
CA ALA A 314 6.71 21.52 31.68
C ALA A 314 5.86 22.38 32.62
N GLU A 315 6.36 22.67 33.83
CA GLU A 315 5.70 23.53 34.81
C GLU A 315 5.62 24.96 34.26
N GLU A 316 6.75 25.52 33.85
CA GLU A 316 6.84 26.86 33.23
C GLU A 316 5.89 27.01 32.03
N ARG A 317 5.89 26.00 31.14
CA ARG A 317 5.05 26.04 29.93
C ARG A 317 3.54 25.93 30.26
N ILE A 318 3.18 25.14 31.24
CA ILE A 318 1.80 25.03 31.71
C ILE A 318 1.33 26.33 32.34
N ASP A 319 2.17 26.97 33.16
CA ASP A 319 1.82 28.22 33.81
C ASP A 319 1.65 29.37 32.81
N GLU A 320 2.55 29.48 31.83
CA GLU A 320 2.38 30.42 30.70
C GLU A 320 1.05 30.24 29.96
N GLU A 321 0.70 29.01 29.63
CA GLU A 321 -0.53 28.74 28.86
C GLU A 321 -1.79 28.85 29.73
N LEU A 322 -1.69 28.63 31.05
CA LEU A 322 -2.78 28.92 31.97
C LEU A 322 -3.04 30.43 32.13
N GLU A 323 -1.97 31.24 32.19
CA GLU A 323 -2.11 32.70 32.17
C GLU A 323 -2.75 33.18 30.87
N LYS A 324 -2.31 32.67 29.73
CA LYS A 324 -2.95 32.94 28.41
C LYS A 324 -4.41 32.57 28.43
N LEU A 325 -4.77 31.38 28.92
CA LEU A 325 -6.16 30.92 28.95
C LEU A 325 -7.07 31.82 29.79
N ARG A 326 -6.51 32.44 30.84
CA ARG A 326 -7.24 33.39 31.68
C ARG A 326 -7.53 34.71 30.97
N LEU A 327 -6.62 35.12 30.05
CA LEU A 327 -6.69 36.40 29.33
C LEU A 327 -7.49 36.31 28.04
N ILE A 328 -7.55 35.13 27.42
CA ILE A 328 -8.25 34.94 26.14
C ILE A 328 -9.75 34.83 26.34
N GLU A 329 -10.51 35.53 25.53
CA GLU A 329 -11.97 35.44 25.52
C GLU A 329 -12.45 34.04 25.10
N PRO A 330 -13.37 33.38 25.84
CA PRO A 330 -13.84 32.02 25.55
C PRO A 330 -14.48 31.83 24.18
N ALA A 331 -14.91 32.89 23.52
CA ALA A 331 -15.44 32.85 22.16
C ALA A 331 -14.36 32.83 21.06
N SER A 332 -13.11 33.14 21.41
CA SER A 332 -11.99 33.14 20.46
C SER A 332 -11.61 31.74 20.00
N PRO A 333 -11.30 31.51 18.71
CA PRO A 333 -10.71 30.25 18.23
C PRO A 333 -9.44 29.86 19.00
N GLU A 334 -8.63 30.82 19.39
CA GLU A 334 -7.38 30.65 20.13
C GLU A 334 -7.60 30.02 21.51
N TYR A 335 -8.74 30.33 22.17
CA TYR A 335 -9.11 29.70 23.43
C TYR A 335 -9.19 28.18 23.32
N ASN A 336 -9.80 27.68 22.24
CA ASN A 336 -9.92 26.24 22.02
C ASN A 336 -8.55 25.59 21.71
N VAL A 337 -7.65 26.28 21.05
CA VAL A 337 -6.30 25.79 20.75
C VAL A 337 -5.50 25.68 22.06
N THR A 338 -5.48 26.75 22.86
CA THR A 338 -4.79 26.78 24.17
C THR A 338 -5.37 25.76 25.13
N ARG A 339 -6.70 25.65 25.19
CA ARG A 339 -7.40 24.64 25.99
C ARG A 339 -7.02 23.21 25.60
N THR A 340 -7.02 22.90 24.31
CA THR A 340 -6.65 21.58 23.79
C THR A 340 -5.20 21.26 24.12
N TYR A 341 -4.32 22.23 24.05
CA TYR A 341 -2.91 22.08 24.38
C TYR A 341 -2.71 21.80 25.88
N LEU A 342 -3.36 22.58 26.76
CA LEU A 342 -3.36 22.35 28.21
C LEU A 342 -3.97 20.99 28.59
N ASP A 343 -5.01 20.56 27.87
CA ASP A 343 -5.55 19.22 28.05
C ASP A 343 -4.50 18.14 27.75
N TRP A 344 -3.69 18.31 26.70
CA TRP A 344 -2.59 17.38 26.40
C TRP A 344 -1.52 17.43 27.48
N LEU A 345 -1.01 18.58 27.87
CA LEU A 345 0.05 18.73 28.88
C LEU A 345 -0.37 18.16 30.24
N THR A 346 -1.61 18.44 30.67
CA THR A 346 -2.10 18.04 32.00
C THR A 346 -2.66 16.61 32.09
N ILE A 347 -2.95 15.94 30.94
CA ILE A 347 -3.42 14.55 30.94
C ILE A 347 -2.27 13.54 30.89
N LEU A 348 -1.08 13.98 30.49
CA LEU A 348 0.10 13.14 30.46
C LEU A 348 0.53 12.77 31.90
N PRO A 349 0.97 11.53 32.11
CA PRO A 349 1.32 11.01 33.42
C PRO A 349 2.74 11.39 33.84
N TRP A 350 3.03 12.66 33.97
CA TRP A 350 4.34 13.17 34.40
C TRP A 350 4.75 12.57 35.72
N GLY A 351 5.86 11.83 35.74
CA GLY A 351 6.39 11.21 36.96
C GLY A 351 5.50 10.15 37.60
N ILE A 352 4.43 9.70 36.91
CA ILE A 352 3.53 8.65 37.40
C ILE A 352 3.96 7.31 36.76
N TYR A 353 4.47 6.43 37.60
CA TYR A 353 4.95 5.12 37.19
C TYR A 353 4.07 4.00 37.75
N SER A 354 3.87 2.94 36.97
CA SER A 354 3.32 1.68 37.45
C SER A 354 4.36 0.97 38.34
N LYS A 355 3.92 0.28 39.39
CA LYS A 355 4.83 -0.58 40.19
C LYS A 355 5.18 -1.83 39.38
N ASP A 356 6.46 -2.05 39.20
CA ASP A 356 6.97 -3.23 38.55
C ASP A 356 6.92 -4.44 39.47
N PHE A 357 6.47 -5.57 38.90
CA PHE A 357 6.46 -6.84 39.65
C PHE A 357 7.71 -7.64 39.26
N PHE A 358 8.81 -7.37 39.90
CA PHE A 358 10.07 -8.08 39.72
C PHE A 358 10.06 -9.45 40.41
N ASN A 359 9.38 -10.43 39.78
CA ASN A 359 9.29 -11.78 40.30
C ASN A 359 9.43 -12.79 39.14
N ILE A 360 10.61 -13.46 39.09
CA ILE A 360 10.96 -14.44 38.02
C ILE A 360 9.95 -15.60 37.95
N GLN A 361 9.54 -16.13 39.15
CA GLN A 361 8.61 -17.26 39.16
C GLN A 361 7.23 -16.90 38.61
N ARG A 362 6.78 -15.67 38.88
CA ARG A 362 5.54 -15.14 38.31
C ARG A 362 5.69 -14.95 36.81
N ALA A 363 6.78 -14.34 36.36
CA ALA A 363 7.06 -14.12 34.93
C ALA A 363 7.10 -15.46 34.18
N ALA A 364 7.83 -16.44 34.69
CA ALA A 364 7.91 -17.78 34.11
C ALA A 364 6.54 -18.46 34.03
N ARG A 365 5.69 -18.34 35.09
CA ARG A 365 4.33 -18.89 35.07
C ARG A 365 3.46 -18.22 33.98
N ILE A 366 3.53 -16.91 33.81
CA ILE A 366 2.76 -16.17 32.82
C ILE A 366 3.21 -16.56 31.41
N LEU A 367 4.52 -16.56 31.15
CA LEU A 367 5.07 -16.94 29.86
C LEU A 367 4.73 -18.39 29.47
N ASN A 368 4.78 -19.32 30.44
CA ASN A 368 4.44 -20.73 30.22
C ASN A 368 2.94 -20.96 30.03
N ARG A 369 2.11 -20.15 30.72
CA ARG A 369 0.65 -20.21 30.54
C ARG A 369 0.22 -19.70 29.17
N ASP A 370 0.86 -18.63 28.71
CA ASP A 370 0.44 -17.89 27.52
C ASP A 370 1.07 -18.44 26.22
N HIS A 371 2.23 -19.08 26.32
CA HIS A 371 2.98 -19.59 25.18
C HIS A 371 3.43 -21.02 25.40
N TYR A 372 3.16 -21.87 24.41
CA TYR A 372 3.70 -23.21 24.36
C TYR A 372 5.05 -23.22 23.60
N GLY A 373 6.03 -24.01 24.05
CA GLY A 373 7.38 -24.02 23.46
C GLY A 373 8.15 -22.73 23.73
N LEU A 374 8.90 -22.27 22.73
CA LEU A 374 9.70 -21.03 22.77
C LEU A 374 10.65 -20.95 23.99
N LYS A 375 11.33 -22.07 24.33
CA LYS A 375 12.16 -22.14 25.52
C LYS A 375 13.24 -21.05 25.52
N ASP A 376 14.03 -20.98 24.45
CA ASP A 376 15.15 -20.02 24.34
C ASP A 376 14.67 -18.56 24.47
N VAL A 377 13.51 -18.24 23.85
CA VAL A 377 12.89 -16.91 23.95
C VAL A 377 12.45 -16.58 25.36
N LYS A 378 11.85 -17.56 26.05
CA LYS A 378 11.43 -17.39 27.45
C LYS A 378 12.62 -17.21 28.37
N ASP A 379 13.68 -18.00 28.18
CA ASP A 379 14.88 -17.91 28.99
C ASP A 379 15.55 -16.54 28.81
N ARG A 380 15.65 -16.01 27.58
CA ARG A 380 16.14 -14.65 27.32
C ARG A 380 15.28 -13.56 27.97
N ILE A 381 13.96 -13.69 27.91
CA ILE A 381 13.05 -12.76 28.59
C ILE A 381 13.24 -12.82 30.10
N LEU A 382 13.43 -14.00 30.68
CA LEU A 382 13.68 -14.16 32.11
C LEU A 382 15.04 -13.59 32.52
N GLU A 383 16.08 -13.73 31.68
CA GLU A 383 17.37 -13.07 31.87
C GLU A 383 17.23 -11.55 31.91
N LEU A 384 16.51 -10.96 30.93
CA LEU A 384 16.21 -9.53 30.90
C LEU A 384 15.50 -9.06 32.18
N ILE A 385 14.46 -9.78 32.60
CA ILE A 385 13.75 -9.48 33.83
C ILE A 385 14.68 -9.61 35.06
N SER A 386 15.60 -10.56 35.06
CA SER A 386 16.57 -10.77 36.14
C SER A 386 17.54 -9.60 36.26
N VAL A 387 18.01 -9.06 35.14
CA VAL A 387 18.83 -7.83 35.12
C VAL A 387 18.05 -6.67 35.76
N GLY A 388 16.77 -6.52 35.35
CA GLY A 388 15.87 -5.51 35.96
C GLY A 388 15.65 -5.68 37.44
N ILE A 389 15.65 -6.91 37.96
CA ILE A 389 15.56 -7.18 39.40
C ILE A 389 16.81 -6.70 40.13
N ILE A 390 17.98 -6.95 39.57
CA ILE A 390 19.27 -6.58 40.17
C ILE A 390 19.46 -5.06 40.13
N ASN A 391 19.16 -4.43 38.99
CA ASN A 391 19.35 -3.00 38.79
C ASN A 391 18.22 -2.15 39.42
N GLY A 392 17.10 -2.77 39.78
CA GLY A 392 15.89 -2.07 40.23
C GLY A 392 15.08 -1.41 39.11
N ASP A 393 15.53 -1.49 37.87
CA ASP A 393 14.91 -0.88 36.68
C ASP A 393 15.24 -1.64 35.40
N LEU A 394 14.36 -1.52 34.40
CA LEU A 394 14.54 -2.01 33.05
C LEU A 394 14.80 -0.86 32.04
N ALA A 395 15.27 0.28 32.54
CA ALA A 395 15.55 1.45 31.72
C ALA A 395 16.56 1.12 30.61
N GLY A 396 16.32 1.67 29.41
CA GLY A 396 17.20 1.57 28.26
C GLY A 396 17.18 0.24 27.50
N SER A 397 16.37 -0.74 27.92
CA SER A 397 16.30 -2.03 27.22
C SER A 397 15.36 -1.96 25.99
N ILE A 398 15.90 -2.31 24.83
CA ILE A 398 15.13 -2.42 23.58
C ILE A 398 15.22 -3.87 23.13
N VAL A 399 14.08 -4.54 23.06
CA VAL A 399 14.01 -5.95 22.65
C VAL A 399 13.47 -6.05 21.23
N LEU A 400 14.20 -6.68 20.34
CA LEU A 400 13.75 -6.96 18.97
C LEU A 400 13.38 -8.44 18.82
N LEU A 401 12.10 -8.72 18.61
CA LEU A 401 11.58 -10.06 18.33
C LEU A 401 11.57 -10.32 16.84
N VAL A 402 12.48 -11.14 16.34
CA VAL A 402 12.64 -11.47 14.90
C VAL A 402 12.15 -12.86 14.61
N GLY A 403 11.40 -13.05 13.54
CA GLY A 403 11.02 -14.39 13.09
C GLY A 403 9.83 -14.40 12.14
N PRO A 404 9.47 -15.56 11.60
CA PRO A 404 8.41 -15.68 10.63
C PRO A 404 7.06 -15.14 11.15
N PRO A 405 6.14 -14.77 10.23
CA PRO A 405 4.81 -14.35 10.62
C PRO A 405 4.04 -15.46 11.34
N GLY A 406 3.24 -15.07 12.33
CA GLY A 406 2.42 -16.02 13.09
C GLY A 406 3.14 -16.83 14.17
N THR A 407 4.40 -16.52 14.50
CA THR A 407 5.16 -17.15 15.61
C THR A 407 4.83 -16.59 16.98
N GLY A 408 3.94 -15.60 17.05
CA GLY A 408 3.47 -15.07 18.33
C GLY A 408 4.25 -13.88 18.88
N LYS A 409 5.08 -13.22 18.08
CA LYS A 409 5.88 -12.04 18.47
C LYS A 409 5.06 -11.03 19.26
N THR A 410 3.92 -10.60 18.71
CA THR A 410 3.03 -9.62 19.36
C THR A 410 2.44 -10.12 20.67
N SER A 411 2.11 -11.40 20.78
CA SER A 411 1.56 -11.98 22.01
C SER A 411 2.64 -12.14 23.09
N VAL A 412 3.89 -12.38 22.72
CA VAL A 412 5.04 -12.44 23.63
C VAL A 412 5.23 -11.07 24.28
N GLY A 413 5.23 -9.97 23.51
CA GLY A 413 5.33 -8.61 24.04
C GLY A 413 4.22 -8.28 25.05
N GLN A 414 2.99 -8.68 24.76
CA GLN A 414 1.88 -8.52 25.70
C GLN A 414 2.08 -9.34 26.99
N SER A 415 2.67 -10.52 26.89
CA SER A 415 2.94 -11.36 28.06
C SER A 415 4.08 -10.81 28.91
N ILE A 416 5.09 -10.17 28.31
CA ILE A 416 6.14 -9.44 29.01
C ILE A 416 5.51 -8.30 29.84
N ALA A 417 4.66 -7.48 29.23
CA ALA A 417 3.97 -6.40 29.92
C ALA A 417 3.15 -6.91 31.12
N ARG A 418 2.43 -8.02 30.95
CA ARG A 418 1.68 -8.66 32.04
C ARG A 418 2.59 -9.23 33.14
N ALA A 419 3.74 -9.79 32.77
CA ALA A 419 4.71 -10.33 33.72
C ALA A 419 5.26 -9.22 34.61
N LEU A 420 5.60 -8.08 34.04
CA LEU A 420 6.09 -6.89 34.70
C LEU A 420 4.99 -6.10 35.44
N GLY A 421 3.72 -6.29 35.08
CA GLY A 421 2.60 -5.51 35.58
C GLY A 421 2.47 -4.11 34.98
N ARG A 422 3.19 -3.87 33.87
CA ARG A 422 3.15 -2.60 33.16
C ARG A 422 1.96 -2.54 32.20
N LYS A 423 1.48 -1.34 31.88
CA LYS A 423 0.52 -1.10 30.82
C LYS A 423 1.16 -1.40 29.47
N TYR A 424 0.35 -1.78 28.50
CA TYR A 424 0.80 -2.20 27.18
C TYR A 424 0.12 -1.37 26.10
N PHE A 425 0.92 -0.83 25.21
CA PHE A 425 0.43 -0.17 23.99
C PHE A 425 1.15 -0.75 22.77
N ARG A 426 0.44 -0.84 21.65
CA ARG A 426 0.98 -1.36 20.39
C ARG A 426 0.56 -0.48 19.23
N PHE A 427 1.51 -0.15 18.37
CA PHE A 427 1.23 0.40 17.06
C PHE A 427 2.20 -0.15 16.01
N SER A 428 1.80 -0.09 14.74
CA SER A 428 2.62 -0.57 13.63
C SER A 428 3.41 0.59 13.04
N LEU A 429 4.66 0.32 12.71
CA LEU A 429 5.54 1.21 11.97
C LEU A 429 5.48 0.93 10.46
N GLY A 430 4.89 -0.22 10.07
CA GLY A 430 4.76 -0.60 8.67
C GLY A 430 3.85 0.37 7.90
N GLY A 431 4.40 0.96 6.85
CA GLY A 431 3.71 1.98 6.05
C GLY A 431 3.82 3.41 6.54
N MET A 432 4.52 3.64 7.65
CA MET A 432 4.82 4.98 8.14
C MET A 432 5.83 5.66 7.20
N ARG A 433 5.52 6.87 6.77
CA ARG A 433 6.33 7.64 5.83
C ARG A 433 6.71 9.03 6.34
N ASP A 434 6.03 9.51 7.38
CA ASP A 434 6.20 10.86 7.93
C ASP A 434 6.78 10.80 9.33
N GLU A 435 7.86 11.55 9.55
CA GLU A 435 8.47 11.75 10.86
C GLU A 435 7.49 12.37 11.86
N ALA A 436 6.57 13.20 11.38
CA ALA A 436 5.56 13.84 12.22
C ALA A 436 4.60 12.84 12.90
N GLU A 437 4.44 11.64 12.37
CA GLU A 437 3.70 10.58 13.10
C GLU A 437 4.41 10.16 14.39
N ILE A 438 5.73 10.29 14.46
CA ILE A 438 6.57 9.94 15.63
C ILE A 438 6.68 11.13 16.58
N LYS A 439 7.14 12.28 16.05
CA LYS A 439 7.46 13.51 16.78
C LYS A 439 6.31 14.50 16.89
N GLY A 440 5.16 14.24 16.26
CA GLY A 440 4.04 15.17 16.26
C GLY A 440 4.19 16.30 15.22
N HIS A 441 3.10 16.98 14.95
CA HIS A 441 3.06 18.15 14.08
C HIS A 441 3.24 19.42 14.88
N ARG A 442 3.87 20.45 14.31
CA ARG A 442 3.94 21.75 14.98
C ARG A 442 2.54 22.29 15.23
N ARG A 443 2.32 22.84 16.44
CA ARG A 443 1.00 23.33 16.93
C ARG A 443 0.36 24.38 16.02
N THR A 444 1.13 25.09 15.22
CA THR A 444 0.68 26.13 14.30
C THR A 444 -0.14 25.60 13.12
N TYR A 445 -0.10 24.31 12.82
CA TYR A 445 -0.86 23.71 11.73
C TYR A 445 -2.28 23.36 12.15
N ILE A 446 -3.24 23.59 11.26
CA ILE A 446 -4.64 23.20 11.48
C ILE A 446 -4.71 21.67 11.55
N GLY A 447 -5.29 21.14 12.65
CA GLY A 447 -5.38 19.70 12.84
C GLY A 447 -4.11 19.04 13.41
N ALA A 448 -3.12 19.82 13.87
CA ALA A 448 -1.93 19.29 14.51
C ALA A 448 -2.26 18.37 15.68
N LEU A 449 -1.53 17.26 15.80
CA LEU A 449 -1.66 16.28 16.86
C LEU A 449 -0.26 15.87 17.36
N PRO A 450 -0.14 15.51 18.66
CA PRO A 450 1.08 14.90 19.17
C PRO A 450 1.40 13.59 18.48
N GLY A 451 2.68 13.21 18.54
CA GLY A 451 3.18 11.97 17.99
C GLY A 451 2.61 10.71 18.67
N LYS A 452 2.78 9.59 18.02
CA LYS A 452 2.25 8.29 18.48
C LYS A 452 2.79 7.88 19.83
N PHE A 453 4.02 8.25 20.19
CA PHE A 453 4.61 7.93 21.51
C PHE A 453 3.91 8.68 22.63
N ILE A 454 3.70 9.96 22.47
CA ILE A 454 2.95 10.78 23.43
C ILE A 454 1.51 10.29 23.58
N ASN A 455 0.87 9.92 22.47
CA ASN A 455 -0.46 9.34 22.51
C ASN A 455 -0.48 7.96 23.21
N ALA A 456 0.56 7.15 23.06
CA ALA A 456 0.72 5.89 23.78
C ALA A 456 0.83 6.13 25.29
N ILE A 457 1.65 7.07 25.72
CA ILE A 457 1.80 7.47 27.12
C ILE A 457 0.48 7.95 27.72
N LYS A 458 -0.24 8.84 27.02
CA LYS A 458 -1.58 9.30 27.42
C LYS A 458 -2.55 8.14 27.62
N THR A 459 -2.58 7.21 26.66
CA THR A 459 -3.49 6.05 26.69
C THR A 459 -3.16 5.11 27.85
N CYS A 460 -1.89 4.89 28.10
CA CYS A 460 -1.41 4.03 29.18
C CYS A 460 -1.60 4.65 30.58
N LYS A 461 -1.65 5.97 30.68
CA LYS A 461 -1.75 6.73 31.93
C LYS A 461 -0.60 6.44 32.93
N THR A 462 0.53 6.00 32.45
CA THR A 462 1.77 5.74 33.20
C THR A 462 2.96 6.08 32.31
N ALA A 463 4.04 6.59 32.88
CA ALA A 463 5.24 6.99 32.14
C ALA A 463 6.23 5.83 31.91
N ASN A 464 5.96 4.62 32.40
CA ASN A 464 6.76 3.41 32.20
C ASN A 464 5.99 2.25 31.55
N PRO A 465 5.20 2.49 30.48
CA PRO A 465 4.51 1.39 29.81
C PRO A 465 5.49 0.49 29.05
N VAL A 466 4.96 -0.63 28.54
CA VAL A 466 5.58 -1.39 27.49
C VAL A 466 4.98 -0.91 26.17
N ILE A 467 5.80 -0.34 25.30
CA ILE A 467 5.40 0.10 23.97
C ILE A 467 5.93 -0.90 22.95
N MET A 468 5.01 -1.49 22.19
CA MET A 468 5.35 -2.43 21.14
C MET A 468 5.28 -1.77 19.76
N LEU A 469 6.40 -1.79 19.06
CA LEU A 469 6.58 -1.29 17.71
C LEU A 469 6.56 -2.47 16.74
N ASP A 470 5.46 -2.61 16.02
CA ASP A 470 5.27 -3.77 15.12
C ASP A 470 5.78 -3.44 13.72
N GLU A 471 6.39 -4.45 13.05
CA GLU A 471 6.86 -4.36 11.67
C GLU A 471 7.91 -3.26 11.42
N ILE A 472 8.95 -3.19 12.29
CA ILE A 472 10.05 -2.22 12.13
C ILE A 472 10.87 -2.47 10.84
N ASP A 473 10.84 -3.68 10.32
CA ASP A 473 11.45 -4.09 9.05
C ASP A 473 10.76 -3.50 7.80
N LYS A 474 9.61 -2.84 7.99
CA LYS A 474 8.83 -2.23 6.90
C LYS A 474 8.82 -0.69 6.93
N ILE A 475 9.76 -0.10 7.64
CA ILE A 475 9.94 1.35 7.63
C ILE A 475 10.55 1.72 6.28
N GLY A 476 9.88 2.57 5.51
CA GLY A 476 10.35 3.06 4.23
C GLY A 476 11.10 4.39 4.36
N ALA A 477 12.12 4.60 3.55
CA ALA A 477 12.63 5.93 3.29
C ALA A 477 11.60 6.71 2.45
N SER A 478 11.32 7.97 2.80
CA SER A 478 10.36 8.81 2.11
C SER A 478 10.94 10.19 1.83
N PHE A 479 10.44 10.87 0.80
CA PHE A 479 10.76 12.26 0.50
C PHE A 479 10.28 13.27 1.58
N HIS A 480 9.40 12.85 2.49
CA HIS A 480 8.79 13.73 3.52
C HIS A 480 9.35 13.56 4.92
N GLY A 481 10.57 13.06 5.06
CA GLY A 481 11.25 12.87 6.34
C GLY A 481 11.86 11.47 6.50
N ASP A 482 12.66 11.30 7.53
CA ASP A 482 13.28 10.03 7.88
C ASP A 482 12.72 9.48 9.20
N PRO A 483 11.66 8.65 9.16
CA PRO A 483 11.12 8.02 10.36
C PRO A 483 12.15 7.16 11.12
N ALA A 484 13.18 6.66 10.43
CA ALA A 484 14.22 5.85 11.08
C ALA A 484 15.10 6.71 11.99
N SER A 485 15.44 7.92 11.56
CA SER A 485 16.18 8.90 12.39
C SER A 485 15.38 9.35 13.59
N ALA A 486 14.08 9.62 13.42
CA ALA A 486 13.20 9.94 14.56
C ALA A 486 13.09 8.78 15.56
N LEU A 487 13.08 7.54 15.07
CA LEU A 487 13.08 6.36 15.94
C LEU A 487 14.40 6.16 16.66
N LEU A 488 15.53 6.52 16.06
CA LEU A 488 16.83 6.50 16.75
C LEU A 488 16.80 7.36 18.00
N GLU A 489 16.26 8.57 17.93
CA GLU A 489 16.14 9.46 19.08
C GLU A 489 15.22 8.88 20.18
N VAL A 490 14.10 8.28 19.79
CA VAL A 490 13.17 7.66 20.76
C VAL A 490 13.75 6.40 21.40
N LEU A 491 14.47 5.60 20.62
CA LEU A 491 14.97 4.31 21.07
C LEU A 491 16.35 4.42 21.75
N ASP A 492 17.10 5.48 21.54
CA ASP A 492 18.40 5.68 22.16
C ASP A 492 18.24 6.02 23.65
N PRO A 493 18.76 5.19 24.57
CA PRO A 493 18.63 5.44 26.02
C PRO A 493 19.27 6.74 26.49
N GLU A 494 20.25 7.27 25.77
CA GLU A 494 20.91 8.53 26.10
C GLU A 494 20.09 9.74 25.68
N GLN A 495 19.30 9.64 24.62
CA GLN A 495 18.51 10.72 24.05
C GLN A 495 17.04 10.70 24.49
N ASN A 496 16.46 9.53 24.74
CA ASN A 496 15.03 9.37 24.95
C ASN A 496 14.51 9.94 26.27
N LYS A 497 15.36 10.27 27.21
CA LYS A 497 14.98 11.02 28.44
C LYS A 497 14.61 12.47 28.12
N ASP A 498 15.12 13.00 27.02
CA ASP A 498 14.91 14.36 26.56
C ASP A 498 14.06 14.39 25.27
N PHE A 499 13.15 13.43 25.08
CA PHE A 499 12.34 13.33 23.87
C PHE A 499 11.45 14.55 23.69
N LEU A 500 11.63 15.26 22.58
CA LEU A 500 10.87 16.44 22.19
C LEU A 500 9.81 16.11 21.16
N ASP A 501 8.55 16.23 21.56
CA ASP A 501 7.41 16.18 20.63
C ASP A 501 7.11 17.59 20.13
N HIS A 502 7.02 17.76 18.80
CA HIS A 502 6.83 19.07 18.17
C HIS A 502 5.47 19.73 18.49
N TYR A 503 4.47 18.95 18.89
CA TYR A 503 3.18 19.50 19.32
C TYR A 503 3.24 20.00 20.76
N LEU A 504 3.86 19.19 21.62
CA LEU A 504 3.99 19.55 23.05
C LEU A 504 5.00 20.68 23.24
N ASP A 505 6.06 20.70 22.45
CA ASP A 505 7.16 21.64 22.54
C ASP A 505 7.77 21.71 23.98
N VAL A 506 7.74 20.56 24.63
CA VAL A 506 8.27 20.30 25.98
C VAL A 506 8.82 18.88 26.01
N ARG A 507 9.98 18.70 26.65
CA ARG A 507 10.64 17.40 26.74
C ARG A 507 9.89 16.45 27.65
N PHE A 508 9.74 15.20 27.17
CA PHE A 508 9.13 14.11 27.93
C PHE A 508 10.11 12.96 28.13
N ASP A 509 10.29 12.51 29.36
CA ASP A 509 11.19 11.40 29.70
C ASP A 509 10.59 10.04 29.29
N LEU A 510 11.13 9.41 28.25
CA LEU A 510 10.79 8.07 27.79
C LEU A 510 11.78 7.00 28.29
N SER A 511 12.79 7.32 29.10
CA SER A 511 13.85 6.39 29.54
C SER A 511 13.32 5.19 30.32
N LYS A 512 12.16 5.33 30.96
CA LYS A 512 11.51 4.27 31.75
C LYS A 512 10.56 3.38 30.92
N VAL A 513 10.39 3.70 29.64
CA VAL A 513 9.57 2.91 28.72
C VAL A 513 10.36 1.67 28.31
N LEU A 514 9.72 0.51 28.33
CA LEU A 514 10.29 -0.70 27.74
C LEU A 514 9.82 -0.81 26.29
N PHE A 515 10.74 -0.71 25.34
CA PHE A 515 10.46 -0.84 23.93
C PHE A 515 10.59 -2.30 23.48
N ILE A 516 9.57 -2.80 22.79
CA ILE A 516 9.58 -4.12 22.18
C ILE A 516 9.29 -3.96 20.69
N CYS A 517 10.28 -4.22 19.87
CA CYS A 517 10.16 -4.16 18.42
C CYS A 517 9.85 -5.55 17.84
N THR A 518 9.16 -5.61 16.70
CA THR A 518 9.00 -6.86 15.95
C THR A 518 9.43 -6.70 14.52
N ALA A 519 10.06 -7.73 13.98
CA ALA A 519 10.45 -7.80 12.58
C ALA A 519 10.24 -9.22 12.04
N ASN A 520 10.08 -9.37 10.74
CA ASN A 520 10.11 -10.68 10.12
C ASN A 520 11.53 -11.06 9.72
N GLN A 521 12.34 -10.09 9.31
CA GLN A 521 13.74 -10.22 8.92
C GLN A 521 14.55 -9.03 9.46
N THR A 522 15.87 -9.16 9.49
CA THR A 522 16.76 -8.11 10.00
C THR A 522 17.38 -7.25 8.92
N ASP A 523 17.43 -7.74 7.69
CA ASP A 523 18.24 -7.20 6.60
C ASP A 523 17.76 -5.82 6.10
N THR A 524 16.49 -5.52 6.32
CA THR A 524 15.85 -4.24 5.94
C THR A 524 15.86 -3.20 7.06
N ILE A 525 16.32 -3.60 8.26
CA ILE A 525 16.41 -2.68 9.40
C ILE A 525 17.72 -1.89 9.30
N PRO A 526 17.70 -0.56 9.42
CA PRO A 526 18.92 0.23 9.45
C PRO A 526 19.91 -0.29 10.52
N PRO A 527 21.20 -0.47 10.18
CA PRO A 527 22.20 -1.01 11.11
C PRO A 527 22.27 -0.22 12.41
N ALA A 528 22.18 1.10 12.35
CA ALA A 528 22.21 1.97 13.52
C ALA A 528 21.08 1.70 14.53
N LEU A 529 19.90 1.27 14.06
CA LEU A 529 18.79 0.83 14.92
C LEU A 529 19.07 -0.58 15.46
N LEU A 530 19.58 -1.48 14.60
CA LEU A 530 19.79 -2.88 14.97
C LEU A 530 20.84 -3.02 16.07
N ASP A 531 21.91 -2.23 16.02
CA ASP A 531 23.02 -2.24 16.99
C ASP A 531 22.57 -1.87 18.42
N ARG A 532 21.45 -1.15 18.56
CA ARG A 532 20.87 -0.75 19.84
C ARG A 532 19.89 -1.76 20.42
N MET A 533 19.55 -2.81 19.66
CA MET A 533 18.49 -3.73 20.01
C MET A 533 19.02 -5.09 20.46
N GLU A 534 18.47 -5.62 21.54
CA GLU A 534 18.69 -7.02 21.90
C GLU A 534 17.83 -7.92 21.02
N VAL A 535 18.49 -8.64 20.10
CA VAL A 535 17.81 -9.48 19.10
C VAL A 535 17.46 -10.84 19.68
N ILE A 536 16.16 -11.13 19.78
CA ILE A 536 15.63 -12.43 20.18
C ILE A 536 14.98 -13.09 18.97
N ARG A 537 15.56 -14.17 18.47
CA ARG A 537 15.05 -14.88 17.29
C ARG A 537 14.00 -15.91 17.66
N LEU A 538 12.81 -15.79 17.06
CA LEU A 538 11.73 -16.75 17.19
C LEU A 538 11.78 -17.69 15.98
N SER A 539 12.13 -18.95 16.23
CA SER A 539 12.02 -19.99 15.20
C SER A 539 10.55 -20.35 14.94
N GLY A 540 10.31 -21.01 13.80
CA GLY A 540 9.01 -21.62 13.51
C GLY A 540 8.65 -22.73 14.49
N TYR A 541 7.35 -23.06 14.54
CA TYR A 541 6.85 -24.16 15.37
C TYR A 541 6.89 -25.49 14.63
N ILE A 542 7.22 -26.53 15.35
CA ILE A 542 7.09 -27.91 14.87
C ILE A 542 5.62 -28.36 14.91
N LEU A 543 5.31 -29.45 14.21
CA LEU A 543 3.97 -30.03 14.14
C LEU A 543 3.37 -30.28 15.53
N GLU A 544 4.16 -30.88 16.43
CA GLU A 544 3.75 -31.19 17.80
C GLU A 544 3.47 -29.92 18.61
N GLU A 545 4.27 -28.87 18.43
CA GLU A 545 4.03 -27.56 19.05
C GLU A 545 2.76 -26.91 18.49
N LYS A 546 2.56 -26.92 17.17
CA LYS A 546 1.34 -26.39 16.52
C LYS A 546 0.10 -27.09 17.02
N LEU A 547 0.15 -28.45 17.18
CA LEU A 547 -0.95 -29.22 17.74
C LEU A 547 -1.31 -28.77 19.16
N GLU A 548 -0.32 -28.58 20.01
CA GLU A 548 -0.53 -28.17 21.39
C GLU A 548 -0.97 -26.70 21.48
N ILE A 549 -0.39 -25.81 20.67
CA ILE A 549 -0.80 -24.41 20.55
C ILE A 549 -2.26 -24.31 20.10
N ALA A 550 -2.62 -25.06 19.06
CA ALA A 550 -3.98 -25.08 18.54
C ALA A 550 -4.97 -25.54 19.62
N ARG A 551 -4.65 -26.61 20.35
CA ARG A 551 -5.53 -27.18 21.35
C ARG A 551 -5.65 -26.33 22.61
N LYS A 552 -4.53 -25.78 23.11
CA LYS A 552 -4.48 -25.05 24.38
C LYS A 552 -4.85 -23.58 24.24
N HIS A 553 -4.53 -22.97 23.10
CA HIS A 553 -4.65 -21.51 22.93
C HIS A 553 -5.61 -21.11 21.81
N LEU A 554 -5.41 -21.60 20.56
CA LEU A 554 -6.20 -21.13 19.42
C LEU A 554 -7.66 -21.58 19.48
N LEU A 555 -7.90 -22.87 19.66
CA LEU A 555 -9.25 -23.43 19.67
C LEU A 555 -10.13 -22.85 20.78
N PRO A 556 -9.68 -22.78 22.06
CA PRO A 556 -10.48 -22.16 23.12
C PRO A 556 -10.79 -20.69 22.88
N LYS A 557 -9.79 -19.94 22.35
CA LYS A 557 -9.95 -18.52 22.00
C LYS A 557 -10.99 -18.35 20.88
N GLN A 558 -10.88 -19.16 19.83
CA GLN A 558 -11.77 -19.07 18.67
C GLN A 558 -13.19 -19.54 19.00
N LEU A 559 -13.36 -20.59 19.80
CA LEU A 559 -14.68 -21.01 20.28
C LEU A 559 -15.40 -19.88 21.03
N LYS A 560 -14.69 -19.19 21.92
CA LYS A 560 -15.25 -18.05 22.67
C LYS A 560 -15.68 -16.91 21.73
N ILE A 561 -14.87 -16.60 20.70
CA ILE A 561 -15.16 -15.54 19.74
C ILE A 561 -16.39 -15.88 18.89
N HIS A 562 -16.57 -17.17 18.55
CA HIS A 562 -17.70 -17.62 17.72
C HIS A 562 -18.93 -18.03 18.56
N GLY A 563 -18.94 -17.82 19.87
CA GLY A 563 -20.06 -18.13 20.75
C GLY A 563 -20.32 -19.64 20.97
N LEU A 564 -19.38 -20.51 20.60
CA LEU A 564 -19.51 -21.95 20.68
C LEU A 564 -18.95 -22.47 22.02
N LYS A 565 -19.68 -23.39 22.67
CA LYS A 565 -19.23 -24.07 23.88
C LYS A 565 -18.29 -25.23 23.52
N LYS A 566 -17.34 -25.54 24.40
CA LYS A 566 -16.43 -26.69 24.24
C LYS A 566 -17.15 -28.04 24.13
N THR A 567 -18.33 -28.15 24.67
CA THR A 567 -19.18 -29.37 24.60
C THR A 567 -19.84 -29.55 23.23
N GLN A 568 -20.03 -28.44 22.52
CA GLN A 568 -20.70 -28.43 21.21
C GLN A 568 -19.78 -28.75 20.03
N PHE A 569 -18.48 -28.54 20.19
CA PHE A 569 -17.51 -28.71 19.11
C PHE A 569 -16.36 -29.64 19.50
N SER A 570 -16.15 -30.69 18.74
CA SER A 570 -15.07 -31.63 18.94
C SER A 570 -14.17 -31.74 17.72
N LEU A 571 -12.88 -31.44 17.91
CA LEU A 571 -11.84 -31.57 16.87
C LEU A 571 -10.78 -32.59 17.36
N PRO A 572 -10.83 -33.84 16.92
CA PRO A 572 -9.87 -34.89 17.32
C PRO A 572 -8.44 -34.54 16.88
N LYS A 573 -7.45 -34.96 17.68
CA LYS A 573 -6.02 -34.72 17.39
C LYS A 573 -5.58 -35.23 16.00
N PRO A 574 -6.02 -36.37 15.47
CA PRO A 574 -5.68 -36.79 14.10
C PRO A 574 -6.23 -35.87 13.01
N VAL A 575 -7.43 -35.29 13.24
CA VAL A 575 -8.03 -34.34 12.28
C VAL A 575 -7.28 -33.01 12.32
N LEU A 576 -6.95 -32.52 13.52
CA LEU A 576 -6.16 -31.32 13.69
C LEU A 576 -4.76 -31.45 13.02
N ARG A 577 -4.14 -32.62 13.15
CA ARG A 577 -2.89 -32.95 12.45
C ARG A 577 -3.05 -32.83 10.94
N GLU A 578 -4.13 -33.39 10.40
CA GLU A 578 -4.44 -33.32 8.97
C GLU A 578 -4.63 -31.87 8.48
N ILE A 579 -5.25 -31.02 9.32
CA ILE A 579 -5.39 -29.60 9.02
C ILE A 579 -4.02 -28.90 8.95
N ILE A 580 -3.13 -29.20 9.89
CA ILE A 580 -1.77 -28.62 9.90
C ILE A 580 -0.98 -29.07 8.68
N ASP A 581 -1.00 -30.37 8.39
CA ASP A 581 -0.20 -30.96 7.31
C ASP A 581 -0.76 -30.63 5.91
N GLY A 582 -2.09 -30.64 5.75
CA GLY A 582 -2.72 -30.47 4.44
C GLY A 582 -3.14 -29.04 4.11
N TYR A 583 -3.34 -28.16 5.10
CA TYR A 583 -3.93 -26.86 4.88
C TYR A 583 -3.15 -25.69 5.52
N ALA A 584 -2.18 -25.95 6.41
CA ALA A 584 -1.49 -24.91 7.17
C ALA A 584 0.01 -25.20 7.35
N ARG A 585 0.70 -25.59 6.26
CA ARG A 585 2.17 -25.67 6.26
C ARG A 585 2.75 -24.26 6.23
N GLU A 586 3.08 -23.75 7.41
CA GLU A 586 3.69 -22.45 7.62
C GLU A 586 4.66 -22.53 8.80
N ALA A 587 5.58 -21.59 8.93
CA ALA A 587 6.47 -21.54 10.10
C ALA A 587 5.69 -21.20 11.39
N GLY A 588 4.71 -20.34 11.33
CA GLY A 588 3.86 -19.92 12.44
C GLY A 588 2.56 -20.72 12.57
N VAL A 589 1.53 -20.07 13.10
CA VAL A 589 0.18 -20.61 13.31
C VAL A 589 -0.93 -19.70 12.77
N ARG A 590 -0.61 -18.76 11.88
CA ARG A 590 -1.58 -17.76 11.36
C ARG A 590 -2.58 -18.40 10.39
N SER A 591 -2.10 -19.20 9.44
CA SER A 591 -2.96 -19.94 8.51
C SER A 591 -3.75 -21.02 9.24
N LEU A 592 -3.15 -21.67 10.24
CA LEU A 592 -3.84 -22.60 11.11
C LEU A 592 -5.00 -21.93 11.86
N GLU A 593 -4.78 -20.77 12.46
CA GLU A 593 -5.83 -19.99 13.12
C GLU A 593 -6.94 -19.62 12.15
N ASN A 594 -6.62 -19.22 10.91
CA ASN A 594 -7.60 -18.87 9.90
C ASN A 594 -8.41 -20.09 9.43
N ASN A 595 -7.79 -21.26 9.29
CA ASN A 595 -8.50 -22.49 8.98
C ASN A 595 -9.43 -22.92 10.12
N LEU A 596 -9.00 -22.79 11.38
CA LEU A 596 -9.87 -23.02 12.53
C LEU A 596 -11.06 -22.04 12.56
N LYS A 597 -10.85 -20.76 12.27
CA LYS A 597 -11.95 -19.78 12.14
C LYS A 597 -12.93 -20.17 11.04
N LYS A 598 -12.43 -20.66 9.89
CA LYS A 598 -13.26 -21.09 8.78
C LYS A 598 -14.11 -22.32 9.16
N LEU A 599 -13.51 -23.30 9.85
CA LEU A 599 -14.22 -24.46 10.39
C LEU A 599 -15.32 -24.06 11.36
N LEU A 600 -15.00 -23.22 12.34
CA LEU A 600 -15.95 -22.80 13.37
C LEU A 600 -17.11 -21.98 12.79
N ARG A 601 -16.85 -21.13 11.79
CA ARG A 601 -17.93 -20.39 11.09
C ARG A 601 -18.88 -21.33 10.35
N LYS A 602 -18.35 -22.32 9.62
CA LYS A 602 -19.20 -23.32 8.95
C LYS A 602 -19.94 -24.21 9.95
N THR A 603 -19.31 -24.53 11.08
CA THR A 603 -19.97 -25.24 12.17
C THR A 603 -21.09 -24.42 12.79
N ALA A 604 -20.83 -23.13 13.08
CA ALA A 604 -21.85 -22.23 13.62
C ALA A 604 -23.05 -22.10 12.68
N ARG A 605 -22.81 -22.05 11.35
CA ARG A 605 -23.87 -22.08 10.35
C ARG A 605 -24.69 -23.35 10.42
N LYS A 606 -24.07 -24.55 10.53
CA LYS A 606 -24.76 -25.83 10.69
C LYS A 606 -25.62 -25.85 11.96
N PHE A 607 -25.16 -25.30 13.08
CA PHE A 607 -25.97 -25.22 14.30
C PHE A 607 -27.25 -24.41 14.12
N VAL A 608 -27.18 -23.33 13.32
CA VAL A 608 -28.36 -22.48 13.07
C VAL A 608 -29.31 -23.09 12.03
N GLU A 609 -28.77 -23.76 11.00
CA GLU A 609 -29.59 -24.32 9.91
C GLU A 609 -30.16 -25.70 10.23
N GLU A 610 -29.41 -26.54 10.96
CA GLU A 610 -29.76 -27.98 11.18
C GLU A 610 -30.20 -28.27 12.62
N GLU A 611 -30.27 -27.29 13.52
CA GLU A 611 -30.62 -27.39 14.96
C GLU A 611 -29.86 -28.51 15.72
N ILE A 612 -28.59 -28.71 15.37
CA ILE A 612 -27.75 -29.76 15.93
C ILE A 612 -27.05 -29.26 17.21
N ASP A 613 -27.05 -30.07 18.28
CA ASP A 613 -26.42 -29.71 19.57
C ASP A 613 -24.91 -29.96 19.64
N GLN A 614 -24.38 -30.84 18.82
CA GLN A 614 -22.97 -31.22 18.81
C GLN A 614 -22.46 -31.52 17.40
N VAL A 615 -21.25 -31.05 17.08
CA VAL A 615 -20.53 -31.38 15.84
C VAL A 615 -19.17 -31.96 16.17
N LYS A 616 -18.88 -33.15 15.65
CA LYS A 616 -17.57 -33.77 15.69
C LYS A 616 -17.03 -33.79 14.27
N ILE A 617 -15.92 -33.09 14.07
CA ILE A 617 -15.28 -33.02 12.75
C ILE A 617 -14.48 -34.28 12.48
N SER A 618 -14.71 -34.91 11.32
CA SER A 618 -13.94 -36.04 10.77
C SER A 618 -12.91 -35.56 9.74
N LYS A 619 -12.06 -36.46 9.24
CA LYS A 619 -11.14 -36.14 8.15
C LYS A 619 -11.86 -35.92 6.82
N ASP A 620 -12.97 -36.67 6.64
CA ASP A 620 -13.76 -36.62 5.40
C ASP A 620 -14.55 -35.33 5.25
N ASP A 621 -14.84 -34.63 6.36
CA ASP A 621 -15.49 -33.30 6.34
C ASP A 621 -14.54 -32.17 5.89
N LEU A 622 -13.21 -32.37 5.96
CA LEU A 622 -12.25 -31.31 5.71
C LEU A 622 -12.31 -30.75 4.29
N PRO A 623 -12.44 -31.56 3.22
CA PRO A 623 -12.55 -31.03 1.86
C PRO A 623 -13.76 -30.11 1.66
N ASP A 624 -14.89 -30.43 2.26
CA ASP A 624 -16.12 -29.62 2.17
C ASP A 624 -15.99 -28.35 2.99
N MET A 625 -15.35 -28.44 4.14
CA MET A 625 -15.22 -27.31 5.06
C MET A 625 -14.08 -26.36 4.70
N LEU A 626 -12.93 -26.87 4.28
CA LEU A 626 -11.74 -26.08 4.00
C LEU A 626 -11.42 -25.94 2.51
N GLY A 627 -11.97 -26.82 1.67
CA GLY A 627 -11.67 -26.94 0.26
C GLY A 627 -10.61 -28.00 -0.01
N ARG A 628 -10.07 -28.03 -1.22
CA ARG A 628 -8.98 -28.96 -1.58
C ARG A 628 -7.75 -28.70 -0.72
N LYS A 629 -7.01 -29.76 -0.39
CA LYS A 629 -5.72 -29.63 0.31
C LYS A 629 -4.80 -28.72 -0.46
N ALA A 630 -4.30 -27.67 0.19
CA ALA A 630 -3.34 -26.76 -0.39
C ALA A 630 -1.96 -27.41 -0.57
N PHE A 631 -1.66 -28.38 0.30
CA PHE A 631 -0.39 -29.12 0.28
C PHE A 631 -0.71 -30.60 0.07
N ALA A 632 -0.41 -31.08 -1.14
CA ALA A 632 -0.45 -32.52 -1.41
C ALA A 632 0.71 -33.21 -0.69
N GLU A 633 0.57 -34.52 -0.40
CA GLU A 633 1.72 -35.32 -0.02
C GLU A 633 2.73 -35.25 -1.18
N GLU A 634 3.94 -34.80 -0.88
CA GLU A 634 5.03 -34.84 -1.85
C GLU A 634 5.16 -36.29 -2.33
N SER A 635 5.07 -36.48 -3.65
CA SER A 635 5.27 -37.81 -4.25
C SER A 635 6.72 -38.24 -4.04
N ARG A 636 6.96 -39.02 -2.98
CA ARG A 636 8.28 -39.58 -2.71
C ARG A 636 8.56 -40.70 -3.71
N TYR A 637 9.81 -40.80 -4.07
CA TYR A 637 10.26 -42.00 -4.77
C TYR A 637 10.04 -43.21 -3.85
N LYS A 638 9.10 -44.06 -4.23
CA LYS A 638 8.74 -45.26 -3.44
C LYS A 638 9.89 -46.30 -3.38
N LYS A 639 10.78 -46.24 -4.36
CA LYS A 639 11.96 -47.08 -4.46
C LYS A 639 13.18 -46.21 -4.63
N PRO A 640 14.31 -46.60 -4.04
CA PRO A 640 15.61 -45.95 -4.28
C PRO A 640 15.92 -45.90 -5.77
N LYS A 641 16.42 -44.76 -6.24
CA LYS A 641 16.91 -44.61 -7.62
C LYS A 641 18.34 -44.10 -7.60
N ILE A 642 19.12 -44.62 -8.56
CA ILE A 642 20.49 -44.16 -8.79
C ILE A 642 20.46 -42.67 -9.16
N GLY A 643 21.40 -41.89 -8.62
CA GLY A 643 21.49 -40.48 -8.88
C GLY A 643 20.44 -39.60 -8.22
N VAL A 644 19.53 -40.16 -7.38
CA VAL A 644 18.45 -39.41 -6.72
C VAL A 644 18.64 -39.40 -5.21
N ILE A 645 18.71 -38.20 -4.64
CA ILE A 645 18.87 -37.99 -3.19
C ILE A 645 17.91 -36.92 -2.70
N THR A 646 17.47 -37.06 -1.44
CA THR A 646 16.68 -36.07 -0.76
C THR A 646 17.58 -35.07 -0.04
N GLY A 647 17.45 -33.77 -0.36
CA GLY A 647 18.04 -32.66 0.36
C GLY A 647 17.05 -32.06 1.35
N LEU A 648 17.59 -31.36 2.34
CA LEU A 648 16.81 -30.57 3.29
C LEU A 648 16.97 -29.10 2.96
N ALA A 649 15.85 -28.42 2.74
CA ALA A 649 15.78 -26.98 2.49
C ALA A 649 15.04 -26.24 3.61
N TYR A 650 15.25 -24.96 3.68
CA TYR A 650 14.46 -24.05 4.51
C TYR A 650 13.76 -23.04 3.60
N THR A 651 12.48 -22.82 3.86
CA THR A 651 11.64 -21.89 3.13
C THR A 651 10.97 -20.93 4.11
N SER A 652 10.37 -19.86 3.60
CA SER A 652 9.55 -18.94 4.41
C SER A 652 8.39 -19.62 5.15
N VAL A 653 8.01 -20.82 4.71
CA VAL A 653 6.93 -21.62 5.33
C VAL A 653 7.46 -22.72 6.27
N GLY A 654 8.77 -22.86 6.40
CA GLY A 654 9.43 -23.86 7.26
C GLY A 654 10.38 -24.77 6.52
N GLY A 655 10.79 -25.87 7.16
CA GLY A 655 11.61 -26.92 6.54
C GLY A 655 10.86 -27.61 5.40
N ALA A 656 11.58 -27.95 4.34
CA ALA A 656 11.06 -28.70 3.20
C ALA A 656 12.06 -29.73 2.73
N THR A 657 11.58 -30.81 2.13
CA THR A 657 12.44 -31.76 1.40
C THR A 657 12.47 -31.38 -0.08
N LEU A 658 13.61 -31.49 -0.70
CA LEU A 658 13.76 -31.34 -2.13
C LEU A 658 14.52 -32.56 -2.68
N PHE A 659 14.19 -32.97 -3.89
CA PHE A 659 14.94 -34.00 -4.56
C PHE A 659 16.07 -33.38 -5.38
N ILE A 660 17.20 -34.03 -5.40
CA ILE A 660 18.31 -33.74 -6.29
C ILE A 660 18.47 -34.95 -7.19
N GLU A 661 18.36 -34.74 -8.47
CA GLU A 661 18.40 -35.77 -9.49
C GLU A 661 19.62 -35.54 -10.38
N ALA A 662 20.49 -36.54 -10.46
CA ALA A 662 21.60 -36.55 -11.38
C ALA A 662 21.42 -37.66 -12.42
N SER A 663 21.64 -37.37 -13.66
CA SER A 663 21.59 -38.31 -14.77
C SER A 663 22.76 -38.09 -15.72
N ASN A 664 23.12 -39.11 -16.48
CA ASN A 664 24.18 -39.04 -17.47
C ASN A 664 23.68 -39.52 -18.83
N VAL A 665 24.30 -39.03 -19.86
CA VAL A 665 24.15 -39.49 -21.24
C VAL A 665 25.55 -39.61 -21.82
N GLU A 666 25.84 -40.73 -22.48
CA GLU A 666 27.08 -40.86 -23.23
C GLU A 666 27.19 -39.77 -24.31
N ALA A 667 28.28 -39.06 -24.35
CA ALA A 667 28.48 -37.94 -25.25
C ALA A 667 29.91 -37.85 -25.76
N LYS A 668 30.05 -37.52 -27.02
CA LYS A 668 31.36 -37.27 -27.64
C LYS A 668 32.07 -36.08 -26.99
N ASN A 669 31.28 -35.09 -26.56
CA ASN A 669 31.74 -33.92 -25.81
C ASN A 669 31.18 -34.01 -24.38
N PRO A 670 31.98 -34.52 -23.42
CA PRO A 670 31.54 -34.58 -22.02
C PRO A 670 31.37 -33.19 -21.46
N GLY A 671 30.41 -33.03 -20.54
CA GLY A 671 30.08 -31.72 -19.96
C GLY A 671 29.20 -31.87 -18.75
N PHE A 672 28.87 -30.71 -18.16
CA PHE A 672 27.98 -30.61 -17.02
C PHE A 672 26.90 -29.54 -17.26
N LYS A 673 25.67 -29.82 -16.86
CA LYS A 673 24.57 -28.88 -16.87
C LYS A 673 23.76 -29.00 -15.60
N GLN A 674 23.33 -27.84 -15.06
CA GLN A 674 22.42 -27.74 -13.93
C GLN A 674 21.13 -27.05 -14.32
N THR A 675 20.00 -27.49 -13.74
CA THR A 675 18.68 -26.90 -13.96
C THR A 675 17.82 -26.97 -12.71
N GLY A 676 16.78 -26.12 -12.58
CA GLY A 676 15.85 -26.14 -11.46
C GLY A 676 15.59 -24.78 -10.84
N GLN A 677 15.81 -23.67 -11.57
CA GLN A 677 15.76 -22.30 -11.05
C GLN A 677 16.67 -22.10 -9.84
N LEU A 678 17.95 -22.43 -10.02
CA LEU A 678 19.00 -22.30 -9.01
C LEU A 678 19.48 -20.84 -9.03
N GLY A 679 19.56 -20.21 -7.84
CA GLY A 679 20.24 -18.92 -7.67
C GLY A 679 21.76 -19.09 -7.76
N ASP A 680 22.48 -17.96 -7.81
CA ASP A 680 23.92 -17.92 -8.08
C ASP A 680 24.74 -18.74 -7.08
N VAL A 681 24.43 -18.64 -5.79
CA VAL A 681 25.12 -19.39 -4.73
C VAL A 681 24.89 -20.90 -4.86
N MET A 682 23.69 -21.30 -5.26
CA MET A 682 23.39 -22.72 -5.45
C MET A 682 24.01 -23.28 -6.74
N VAL A 683 24.14 -22.46 -7.78
CA VAL A 683 24.87 -22.80 -9.00
C VAL A 683 26.31 -23.03 -8.68
N GLU A 684 27.00 -22.14 -7.96
CA GLU A 684 28.38 -22.29 -7.48
C GLU A 684 28.53 -23.55 -6.65
N SER A 685 27.63 -23.81 -5.70
CA SER A 685 27.62 -25.03 -4.89
C SER A 685 27.54 -26.32 -5.73
N THR A 686 26.80 -26.27 -6.84
CA THR A 686 26.64 -27.38 -7.79
C THR A 686 27.96 -27.64 -8.53
N GLU A 687 28.66 -26.60 -8.97
CA GLU A 687 29.93 -26.66 -9.67
C GLU A 687 31.03 -27.16 -8.74
N ILE A 688 31.04 -26.73 -7.48
CA ILE A 688 31.96 -27.22 -6.44
C ILE A 688 31.75 -28.74 -6.24
N ALA A 689 30.48 -29.17 -6.09
CA ALA A 689 30.14 -30.59 -5.92
C ALA A 689 30.59 -31.43 -7.13
N TYR A 690 30.35 -30.96 -8.35
CA TYR A 690 30.79 -31.61 -9.58
C TYR A 690 32.32 -31.71 -9.67
N THR A 691 33.03 -30.61 -9.39
CA THR A 691 34.48 -30.54 -9.44
C THR A 691 35.11 -31.45 -8.39
N PHE A 692 34.57 -31.49 -7.16
CA PHE A 692 35.03 -32.35 -6.11
C PHE A 692 34.88 -33.84 -6.51
N ILE A 693 33.75 -34.31 -6.95
CA ILE A 693 33.57 -35.72 -7.35
C ILE A 693 34.47 -36.07 -8.53
N ARG A 694 34.61 -35.16 -9.50
CA ARG A 694 35.51 -35.37 -10.64
C ARG A 694 36.98 -35.45 -10.22
N SER A 695 37.40 -34.69 -9.19
CA SER A 695 38.78 -34.71 -8.66
C SER A 695 39.17 -36.04 -8.02
N LEU A 696 38.18 -36.78 -7.46
CA LEU A 696 38.39 -38.13 -6.94
C LEU A 696 38.86 -39.10 -8.04
N GLY A 697 38.55 -38.81 -9.30
CA GLY A 697 39.07 -39.57 -10.46
C GLY A 697 40.58 -39.57 -10.66
N SER A 698 41.30 -38.72 -9.91
CA SER A 698 42.79 -38.79 -9.86
C SER A 698 43.30 -40.11 -9.29
N ASN A 699 42.53 -40.74 -8.41
CA ASN A 699 42.86 -41.99 -7.72
C ASN A 699 41.94 -43.16 -8.11
N ASP A 700 40.93 -42.95 -8.94
CA ASP A 700 39.96 -43.97 -9.35
C ASP A 700 39.66 -43.85 -10.86
N GLU A 701 40.15 -44.84 -11.62
CA GLU A 701 39.93 -44.88 -13.07
C GLU A 701 38.45 -44.98 -13.48
N LYS A 702 37.56 -45.52 -12.67
CA LYS A 702 36.14 -45.60 -12.97
C LYS A 702 35.53 -44.19 -13.01
N ILE A 703 35.88 -43.39 -12.02
CA ILE A 703 35.42 -42.01 -11.93
C ILE A 703 35.93 -41.19 -13.12
N LYS A 704 37.24 -41.35 -13.40
CA LYS A 704 37.92 -40.67 -14.50
C LYS A 704 37.24 -40.96 -15.86
N ASN A 705 37.03 -42.27 -16.12
CA ASN A 705 36.43 -42.74 -17.37
C ASN A 705 34.96 -42.32 -17.47
N PHE A 706 34.22 -42.35 -16.36
CA PHE A 706 32.83 -41.87 -16.33
C PHE A 706 32.72 -40.43 -16.80
N PHE A 707 33.47 -39.52 -16.23
CA PHE A 707 33.40 -38.11 -16.62
C PHE A 707 34.04 -37.79 -17.99
N ALA A 708 34.89 -38.67 -18.49
CA ALA A 708 35.48 -38.53 -19.83
C ALA A 708 34.50 -38.93 -20.95
N GLN A 709 33.50 -39.76 -20.66
CA GLN A 709 32.57 -40.31 -21.65
C GLN A 709 31.15 -39.81 -21.52
N ASN A 710 30.81 -39.14 -20.44
CA ASN A 710 29.41 -38.75 -20.16
C ASN A 710 29.22 -37.24 -20.06
N PHE A 711 28.07 -36.80 -20.57
CA PHE A 711 27.49 -35.51 -20.24
C PHE A 711 26.57 -35.70 -19.01
N VAL A 712 26.85 -34.98 -17.95
CA VAL A 712 26.11 -35.10 -16.68
C VAL A 712 25.12 -33.94 -16.54
N HIS A 713 23.88 -34.27 -16.22
CA HIS A 713 22.83 -33.29 -15.96
C HIS A 713 22.32 -33.45 -14.51
N LEU A 714 22.46 -32.37 -13.72
CA LEU A 714 21.91 -32.27 -12.38
C LEU A 714 20.66 -31.41 -12.40
N HIS A 715 19.57 -31.91 -11.87
CA HIS A 715 18.29 -31.23 -11.82
C HIS A 715 17.72 -31.19 -10.41
N VAL A 716 17.19 -30.05 -10.03
CA VAL A 716 16.46 -29.89 -8.78
C VAL A 716 15.00 -29.59 -9.11
N PRO A 717 14.08 -30.59 -8.98
CA PRO A 717 12.66 -30.43 -9.30
C PRO A 717 11.96 -29.26 -8.57
N ALA A 718 10.68 -29.04 -8.91
CA ALA A 718 9.90 -27.88 -8.50
C ALA A 718 10.37 -26.57 -9.16
N GLY A 719 10.35 -26.53 -10.51
CA GLY A 719 10.81 -25.41 -11.33
C GLY A 719 10.09 -24.08 -11.15
N ALA A 720 8.93 -24.06 -10.48
CA ALA A 720 8.19 -22.82 -10.17
C ALA A 720 8.73 -22.09 -8.91
N THR A 721 9.67 -22.69 -8.17
CA THR A 721 10.20 -22.13 -6.92
C THR A 721 11.68 -21.83 -7.08
N PRO A 722 12.12 -20.57 -6.98
CA PRO A 722 13.55 -20.25 -6.93
C PRO A 722 14.22 -20.91 -5.72
N LYS A 723 15.44 -21.42 -5.92
CA LYS A 723 16.22 -22.10 -4.89
C LYS A 723 17.61 -21.52 -4.86
N ASP A 724 18.09 -21.13 -3.69
CA ASP A 724 19.42 -20.60 -3.51
C ASP A 724 20.05 -21.04 -2.19
N GLY A 725 21.37 -20.96 -2.12
CA GLY A 725 22.16 -21.24 -0.95
C GLY A 725 23.14 -22.42 -1.07
N PRO A 726 24.24 -22.45 -0.28
CA PRO A 726 25.33 -23.41 -0.41
C PRO A 726 25.03 -24.76 0.25
N SER A 727 23.95 -24.85 1.04
CA SER A 727 23.71 -25.98 1.96
C SER A 727 23.29 -27.30 1.29
N ALA A 728 23.14 -27.33 -0.04
CA ALA A 728 22.83 -28.55 -0.80
C ALA A 728 24.08 -29.23 -1.36
N GLY A 729 25.28 -28.66 -1.18
CA GLY A 729 26.54 -29.13 -1.78
C GLY A 729 26.84 -30.60 -1.53
N ILE A 730 26.75 -31.04 -0.27
CA ILE A 730 26.96 -32.46 0.05
C ILE A 730 25.91 -33.37 -0.57
N THR A 731 24.66 -32.91 -0.65
CA THR A 731 23.56 -33.69 -1.26
C THR A 731 23.79 -33.86 -2.77
N MET A 732 24.26 -32.80 -3.43
CA MET A 732 24.59 -32.80 -4.85
C MET A 732 25.79 -33.71 -5.13
N ALA A 733 26.85 -33.65 -4.31
CA ALA A 733 28.00 -34.52 -4.41
C ALA A 733 27.64 -36.00 -4.26
N CYS A 734 26.80 -36.33 -3.27
CA CYS A 734 26.35 -37.70 -3.09
C CYS A 734 25.42 -38.16 -4.23
N ALA A 735 24.61 -37.27 -4.85
CA ALA A 735 23.85 -37.64 -6.03
C ALA A 735 24.76 -37.97 -7.23
N LEU A 736 25.78 -37.16 -7.44
CA LEU A 736 26.80 -37.44 -8.47
C LEU A 736 27.59 -38.72 -8.18
N GLN A 737 28.00 -38.96 -6.92
CA GLN A 737 28.70 -40.18 -6.52
C GLN A 737 27.83 -41.41 -6.70
N SER A 738 26.54 -41.36 -6.34
CA SER A 738 25.56 -42.42 -6.59
C SER A 738 25.48 -42.77 -8.08
N LEU A 739 25.47 -41.71 -8.93
CA LEU A 739 25.44 -41.89 -10.39
C LEU A 739 26.72 -42.57 -10.92
N VAL A 740 27.90 -42.16 -10.44
CA VAL A 740 29.18 -42.72 -10.83
C VAL A 740 29.33 -44.15 -10.34
N ALA A 741 28.94 -44.42 -9.09
CA ALA A 741 28.98 -45.76 -8.51
C ALA A 741 27.93 -46.72 -9.08
N GLN A 742 26.91 -46.20 -9.77
CA GLN A 742 25.71 -46.93 -10.22
C GLN A 742 24.97 -47.64 -9.07
N GLU A 743 25.04 -47.06 -7.88
CA GLU A 743 24.40 -47.55 -6.68
C GLU A 743 23.39 -46.54 -6.13
N ALA A 744 22.19 -46.99 -5.78
CA ALA A 744 21.19 -46.16 -5.19
C ALA A 744 21.50 -45.87 -3.73
N VAL A 745 21.28 -44.67 -3.29
CA VAL A 745 21.44 -44.25 -1.91
C VAL A 745 20.38 -44.90 -1.01
N ILE A 746 20.77 -45.18 0.26
CA ILE A 746 19.87 -45.75 1.27
C ILE A 746 18.54 -45.02 1.31
N PRO A 747 17.40 -45.72 1.27
CA PRO A 747 16.09 -45.11 1.30
C PRO A 747 15.85 -44.33 2.59
N ASN A 748 15.09 -43.28 2.50
CA ASN A 748 14.74 -42.38 3.61
C ASN A 748 15.96 -41.68 4.25
N LEU A 749 17.03 -41.46 3.50
CA LEU A 749 18.14 -40.60 3.88
C LEU A 749 17.91 -39.20 3.28
N ALA A 750 18.03 -38.20 4.11
CA ALA A 750 18.11 -36.82 3.67
C ALA A 750 19.35 -36.15 4.29
N MET A 751 19.96 -35.24 3.56
CA MET A 751 21.20 -34.60 4.02
C MET A 751 21.20 -33.11 3.66
N THR A 752 22.04 -32.34 4.33
CA THR A 752 22.30 -30.94 4.08
C THR A 752 23.65 -30.57 4.62
N GLY A 753 24.39 -29.75 3.93
CA GLY A 753 25.73 -29.32 4.29
C GLY A 753 26.38 -28.58 3.13
N GLU A 754 27.20 -27.60 3.44
CA GLU A 754 28.02 -26.90 2.47
C GLU A 754 29.26 -27.72 2.19
N LEU A 755 29.64 -27.89 0.93
CA LEU A 755 30.78 -28.66 0.51
C LEU A 755 31.89 -27.76 -0.02
N THR A 756 33.13 -28.00 0.41
CA THR A 756 34.28 -27.33 -0.16
C THR A 756 34.91 -28.16 -1.30
N LEU A 757 35.77 -27.53 -2.11
CA LEU A 757 36.49 -28.20 -3.19
C LEU A 757 37.43 -29.36 -2.70
N THR A 758 37.83 -29.32 -1.42
CA THR A 758 38.66 -30.37 -0.78
C THR A 758 37.81 -31.48 -0.17
N GLY A 759 36.48 -31.41 -0.23
CA GLY A 759 35.56 -32.40 0.33
C GLY A 759 35.22 -32.21 1.80
N LEU A 760 35.60 -31.10 2.41
CA LEU A 760 35.20 -30.76 3.77
C LEU A 760 33.74 -30.29 3.77
N VAL A 761 32.99 -30.81 4.74
CA VAL A 761 31.57 -30.34 4.92
C VAL A 761 31.54 -29.28 6.01
N MET A 762 31.12 -28.08 5.61
CA MET A 762 31.03 -26.93 6.50
C MET A 762 29.68 -26.86 7.22
N PRO A 763 29.65 -26.26 8.43
CA PRO A 763 28.40 -26.01 9.16
C PRO A 763 27.46 -25.07 8.39
N ILE A 764 26.19 -25.30 8.51
CA ILE A 764 25.14 -24.52 7.84
C ILE A 764 24.15 -23.91 8.82
N GLY A 765 23.51 -22.84 8.42
CA GLY A 765 22.41 -22.24 9.17
C GLY A 765 21.09 -23.01 9.03
N GLY A 766 20.16 -22.80 9.99
CA GLY A 766 18.80 -23.33 9.94
C GLY A 766 18.69 -24.86 10.11
N VAL A 767 19.66 -25.47 10.76
CA VAL A 767 19.69 -26.95 10.98
C VAL A 767 18.46 -27.41 11.77
N LYS A 768 18.05 -26.64 12.79
CA LYS A 768 16.87 -26.95 13.60
C LYS A 768 15.61 -27.02 12.70
N GLU A 769 15.36 -26.00 11.89
CA GLU A 769 14.23 -25.90 11.01
C GLU A 769 14.24 -27.00 9.94
N LYS A 770 15.38 -27.26 9.34
CA LYS A 770 15.58 -28.30 8.32
C LYS A 770 15.35 -29.70 8.88
N THR A 771 15.78 -29.97 10.13
CA THR A 771 15.70 -31.31 10.74
C THR A 771 14.41 -31.60 11.47
N ILE A 772 13.69 -30.57 11.89
CA ILE A 772 12.41 -30.71 12.63
C ILE A 772 11.34 -31.32 11.76
N ASP A 773 11.24 -30.92 10.51
CA ASP A 773 10.27 -31.50 9.57
C ASP A 773 10.56 -32.98 9.23
N ARG A 774 11.76 -33.46 9.55
CA ARG A 774 12.20 -34.84 9.42
C ARG A 774 11.29 -35.85 10.16
N LYS A 775 10.77 -35.49 11.35
CA LYS A 775 9.86 -36.37 12.11
C LYS A 775 8.50 -36.51 11.44
N SER A 776 8.01 -35.42 10.81
CA SER A 776 6.78 -35.45 10.05
C SER A 776 6.91 -36.27 8.76
N THR A 777 8.08 -36.27 8.18
CA THR A 777 8.39 -37.00 6.93
C THR A 777 8.77 -38.48 7.12
N ARG A 778 8.81 -39.03 8.34
CA ARG A 778 9.19 -40.41 8.65
C ARG A 778 10.58 -40.84 8.15
N LEU A 779 11.51 -39.92 8.05
CA LEU A 779 12.89 -40.22 7.79
C LEU A 779 13.53 -40.83 9.05
N ASN A 780 14.21 -41.98 8.93
CA ASN A 780 14.86 -42.67 10.06
C ASN A 780 15.91 -41.76 10.69
N SER A 781 15.88 -41.63 11.99
CA SER A 781 16.80 -40.80 12.77
C SER A 781 17.93 -41.63 13.36
N SER A 782 18.79 -42.15 12.54
CA SER A 782 20.11 -42.56 13.03
C SER A 782 21.12 -41.56 12.51
N HIS A 783 21.68 -40.78 13.43
CA HIS A 783 22.99 -40.18 13.42
C HIS A 783 23.07 -38.64 13.40
N VAL A 784 23.71 -38.35 14.45
CA VAL A 784 24.83 -37.45 14.70
C VAL A 784 24.49 -35.99 14.40
N LEU A 785 23.84 -35.47 15.38
CA LEU A 785 24.04 -34.08 15.80
C LEU A 785 25.47 -34.04 16.42
N ASN A 786 26.46 -33.83 15.61
CA ASN A 786 27.66 -33.18 16.11
C ASN A 786 27.29 -31.72 16.33
N SER A 787 26.92 -31.43 17.55
CA SER A 787 26.82 -30.09 18.10
C SER A 787 28.20 -29.47 18.16
N TYR A 788 28.39 -28.41 17.39
CA TYR A 788 29.30 -27.33 17.73
C TYR A 788 28.53 -26.04 17.53
#